data_b8d7d36943fa3081174b225094e21db0
#
_entry.id   b8d7d36943fa3081174b225094e21db0
#
_cell.length_a   1.000
_cell.length_b   1.000
_cell.length_c   1.000
_cell.angle_alpha   90.00
_cell.angle_beta   90.00
_cell.angle_gamma   90.00
#
_symmetry.space_group_name_H-M   'P 1'
#
loop_
_entity.id
_entity.type
_entity.pdbx_description
1 polymer ?
#
loop_
_entity_poly.entity_id
_entity_poly.type
_entity_poly.pdbx_seq_one_letter_code
_entity_poly.pdbx_strand_id
1 'polypeptide(L)'
;TVTATRSERDALEVPIRTDTITAAQIIERSPSSTGEALLQAPGITAVGSGPFAMRPRLRGLDSTRLLVLVDGERLNNARTATDRAGTEVGLIDPFNIESLEVVSGAGSVLYGTDALAGTINIITNQPKFSDTLRVTYGFDGYYSSNEDGRRGTAHVGLGTRRFTAQVVGTIEEHGNYRAGRFSVEDTRPYFASGQLDQADVIDDNFGFRFNAFPDPFNAPYVRTDRTIANSSARGNTLNVSGMFAISNTQTVSVKYLRRRVEDVGFADFSQPTFFQSVSLPTNNFDRLSARYEARAITPWFTNLKVSAYYQDQQRLLRNEFPVVFPAPTATTFFPISVFRLDILSDTEQRVKTPGIDVQGTFLVARKHVITAGTTVYADRSADVRTTTTQMRMLGNVSLGARGPQATVFPAAIAMGAPTVTHPSRVPDASFRDVGVFVQDEYNLTPRVRLVAGVRLDRYTVTTKATPAYEIESLIAGATPAIDPSTLPDLGGSQLGRTALTGDIGVVFRANDTVSLLARYGRSYRHANLEELLFSGSATVGYIIPNMSVKPETGNNIDLGLKVRSPRYAASLAYFNNAYDGFISTEIVSQATAGPLSRAINFSDVRIQGVEADGELPLRFSRGLVTLFGNVAFTRGDVLRGSNPLTGDSLDNTPFDNISPLKSTLGVRLSDARDRFWVEYGARLQKKVERVAPTLIDSPYLIAQDLLSLDGFAIQRLAIG
;
A
#
# COMPACT_ATOMS: atom_id res chain seq x y z
N THR A 1 -7.50 18.23 -16.64
CA THR A 1 -8.74 17.54 -16.22
C THR A 1 -8.42 16.48 -15.21
N VAL A 2 -9.30 16.28 -14.26
CA VAL A 2 -9.20 15.25 -13.23
C VAL A 2 -10.51 14.46 -13.20
N THR A 3 -10.42 13.18 -12.84
CA THR A 3 -11.59 12.29 -12.74
C THR A 3 -12.01 12.05 -11.27
N ALA A 4 -11.49 12.89 -10.37
CA ALA A 4 -11.71 12.82 -8.92
C ALA A 4 -13.19 12.80 -8.49
N THR A 5 -14.09 13.31 -9.34
CA THR A 5 -15.55 13.34 -9.15
C THR A 5 -16.29 12.30 -10.02
N ARG A 6 -15.60 11.25 -10.48
CA ARG A 6 -16.08 10.26 -11.49
C ARG A 6 -16.52 10.90 -12.82
N SER A 7 -16.27 12.18 -13.03
CA SER A 7 -16.47 12.92 -14.26
C SER A 7 -15.24 13.78 -14.52
N GLU A 8 -14.92 14.01 -15.80
CA GLU A 8 -13.82 14.89 -16.18
C GLU A 8 -14.15 16.33 -15.76
N ARG A 9 -13.29 16.94 -14.94
CA ARG A 9 -13.42 18.30 -14.43
C ARG A 9 -12.10 19.05 -14.50
N ASP A 10 -12.17 20.40 -14.53
CA ASP A 10 -11.00 21.21 -14.21
C ASP A 10 -10.66 21.06 -12.72
N ALA A 11 -9.38 20.88 -12.42
CA ALA A 11 -8.91 20.75 -11.03
C ALA A 11 -9.26 21.96 -10.16
N LEU A 12 -9.43 23.16 -10.76
CA LEU A 12 -9.88 24.37 -10.03
C LEU A 12 -11.34 24.27 -9.56
N GLU A 13 -12.13 23.43 -10.17
CA GLU A 13 -13.58 23.33 -9.94
C GLU A 13 -13.94 22.21 -8.95
N VAL A 14 -12.97 21.42 -8.49
CA VAL A 14 -13.18 20.30 -7.58
C VAL A 14 -12.86 20.72 -6.15
N PRO A 15 -13.79 20.53 -5.18
CA PRO A 15 -13.60 20.97 -3.79
C PRO A 15 -12.66 20.05 -2.98
N ILE A 16 -11.74 19.36 -3.65
CA ILE A 16 -10.78 18.45 -3.04
C ILE A 16 -9.41 18.64 -3.69
N ARG A 17 -8.35 18.39 -2.91
CA ARG A 17 -7.01 18.35 -3.47
C ARG A 17 -6.86 17.16 -4.38
N THR A 18 -6.38 17.41 -5.58
CA THR A 18 -6.07 16.38 -6.58
C THR A 18 -4.74 16.70 -7.23
N ASP A 19 -3.80 15.79 -7.14
CA ASP A 19 -2.50 15.87 -7.79
C ASP A 19 -2.50 14.93 -8.99
N THR A 20 -2.01 15.41 -10.14
CA THR A 20 -1.94 14.62 -11.37
C THR A 20 -0.49 14.52 -11.84
N ILE A 21 -0.02 13.30 -12.05
CA ILE A 21 1.30 13.00 -12.61
C ILE A 21 1.05 12.47 -14.02
N THR A 22 1.54 13.18 -15.02
CA THR A 22 1.29 12.86 -16.45
C THR A 22 2.28 11.83 -16.99
N ALA A 23 1.94 11.17 -18.10
CA ALA A 23 2.84 10.25 -18.81
C ALA A 23 4.19 10.92 -19.15
N ALA A 24 4.18 12.19 -19.59
CA ALA A 24 5.41 12.93 -19.87
C ALA A 24 6.32 13.04 -18.62
N GLN A 25 5.76 13.40 -17.47
CA GLN A 25 6.50 13.46 -16.21
C GLN A 25 7.01 12.09 -15.76
N ILE A 26 6.24 11.01 -16.01
CA ILE A 26 6.67 9.63 -15.71
C ILE A 26 7.86 9.25 -16.60
N ILE A 27 7.75 9.46 -17.91
CA ILE A 27 8.82 9.13 -18.86
C ILE A 27 10.10 9.94 -18.57
N GLU A 28 9.98 11.24 -18.37
CA GLU A 28 11.13 12.12 -18.08
C GLU A 28 11.84 11.75 -16.77
N ARG A 29 11.11 11.28 -15.79
CA ARG A 29 11.68 10.87 -14.49
C ARG A 29 12.12 9.42 -14.46
N SER A 30 11.68 8.62 -15.40
CA SER A 30 12.08 7.21 -15.55
C SER A 30 12.07 6.44 -14.22
N PRO A 31 10.92 6.37 -13.52
CA PRO A 31 10.85 5.68 -12.24
C PRO A 31 11.01 4.17 -12.42
N SER A 32 11.59 3.49 -11.43
CA SER A 32 11.69 2.04 -11.43
C SER A 32 10.33 1.35 -11.29
N SER A 33 9.35 2.05 -10.70
CA SER A 33 8.00 1.52 -10.45
C SER A 33 6.94 2.60 -10.40
N THR A 34 5.68 2.19 -10.50
CA THR A 34 4.52 3.09 -10.28
C THR A 34 4.50 3.66 -8.86
N GLY A 35 4.95 2.88 -7.86
CA GLY A 35 5.11 3.38 -6.49
C GLY A 35 6.10 4.53 -6.40
N GLU A 36 7.22 4.46 -7.10
CA GLU A 36 8.21 5.55 -7.15
C GLU A 36 7.67 6.78 -7.89
N ALA A 37 6.93 6.58 -8.98
CA ALA A 37 6.29 7.67 -9.70
C ALA A 37 5.36 8.51 -8.79
N LEU A 38 4.63 7.88 -7.89
CA LEU A 38 3.73 8.52 -6.94
C LEU A 38 4.43 9.42 -5.91
N LEU A 39 5.73 9.23 -5.64
CA LEU A 39 6.49 10.06 -4.71
C LEU A 39 6.60 11.53 -5.13
N GLN A 40 6.20 11.86 -6.34
CA GLN A 40 6.14 13.23 -6.84
C GLN A 40 4.98 14.02 -6.20
N ALA A 41 3.91 13.35 -5.80
CA ALA A 41 2.78 14.00 -5.13
C ALA A 41 3.18 14.45 -3.70
N PRO A 42 2.76 15.64 -3.24
CA PRO A 42 3.20 16.23 -1.98
C PRO A 42 2.92 15.35 -0.76
N GLY A 43 1.71 14.90 -0.57
CA GLY A 43 1.28 14.10 0.59
C GLY A 43 1.69 12.62 0.55
N ILE A 44 2.35 12.16 -0.52
CA ILE A 44 2.75 10.75 -0.69
C ILE A 44 4.17 10.52 -0.18
N THR A 45 4.31 9.53 0.68
CA THR A 45 5.58 8.88 1.04
C THR A 45 5.50 7.41 0.64
N ALA A 46 6.57 6.65 0.77
CA ALA A 46 6.57 5.22 0.49
C ALA A 46 7.19 4.42 1.62
N VAL A 47 6.73 3.22 1.75
CA VAL A 47 7.28 2.17 2.62
C VAL A 47 7.68 1.00 1.73
N GLY A 48 8.71 0.29 2.17
CA GLY A 48 9.24 -0.84 1.41
C GLY A 48 10.29 -0.41 0.41
N SER A 49 10.93 -1.38 -0.16
CA SER A 49 12.10 -1.24 -1.01
C SER A 49 11.98 -2.09 -2.27
N GLY A 50 12.73 -1.67 -3.28
CA GLY A 50 12.72 -2.32 -4.58
C GLY A 50 11.53 -1.91 -5.46
N PRO A 51 11.57 -2.31 -6.74
CA PRO A 51 10.69 -1.76 -7.76
C PRO A 51 9.23 -2.21 -7.60
N PHE A 52 8.99 -3.39 -7.04
CA PHE A 52 7.62 -3.91 -6.88
C PHE A 52 7.05 -3.71 -5.48
N ALA A 53 7.88 -3.86 -4.45
CA ALA A 53 7.44 -3.87 -3.05
C ALA A 53 7.18 -2.47 -2.46
N MET A 54 7.40 -1.40 -3.23
CA MET A 54 7.18 -0.02 -2.78
C MET A 54 5.69 0.28 -2.63
N ARG A 55 5.27 0.58 -1.39
CA ARG A 55 3.89 0.87 -1.01
C ARG A 55 3.68 2.36 -0.80
N PRO A 56 2.77 3.01 -1.53
CA PRO A 56 2.47 4.41 -1.30
C PRO A 56 1.74 4.60 0.03
N ARG A 57 2.08 5.68 0.71
CA ARG A 57 1.42 6.14 1.93
C ARG A 57 0.98 7.58 1.74
N LEU A 58 -0.30 7.84 1.88
CA LEU A 58 -0.90 9.18 1.76
C LEU A 58 -1.25 9.70 3.14
N ARG A 59 -0.69 10.86 3.52
CA ARG A 59 -0.94 11.50 4.82
C ARG A 59 -0.71 10.56 6.02
N GLY A 60 0.28 9.66 5.91
CA GLY A 60 0.59 8.67 6.95
C GLY A 60 -0.20 7.37 6.91
N LEU A 61 -1.19 7.22 6.04
CA LEU A 61 -2.00 6.01 5.88
C LEU A 61 -1.67 5.28 4.59
N ASP A 62 -1.60 3.96 4.66
CA ASP A 62 -1.26 3.08 3.54
C ASP A 62 -2.18 1.85 3.46
N SER A 63 -1.84 0.93 2.59
CA SER A 63 -2.43 -0.39 2.47
C SER A 63 -3.95 -0.34 2.26
N THR A 64 -4.69 -0.97 3.16
CA THR A 64 -6.16 -1.03 3.10
C THR A 64 -6.87 0.29 3.40
N ARG A 65 -6.14 1.35 3.79
CA ARG A 65 -6.69 2.69 4.04
C ARG A 65 -6.54 3.64 2.86
N LEU A 66 -5.93 3.16 1.77
CA LEU A 66 -5.70 3.89 0.53
C LEU A 66 -6.26 3.07 -0.64
N LEU A 67 -7.28 3.58 -1.29
CA LEU A 67 -7.91 2.89 -2.41
C LEU A 67 -7.10 3.10 -3.70
N VAL A 68 -6.75 2.01 -4.36
CA VAL A 68 -6.12 2.02 -5.68
C VAL A 68 -7.13 1.59 -6.74
N LEU A 69 -7.22 2.37 -7.79
CA LEU A 69 -8.08 2.15 -8.95
C LEU A 69 -7.24 2.03 -10.22
N VAL A 70 -7.74 1.29 -11.19
CA VAL A 70 -7.24 1.27 -12.58
C VAL A 70 -8.39 1.67 -13.50
N ASP A 71 -8.21 2.76 -14.24
CA ASP A 71 -9.23 3.32 -15.12
C ASP A 71 -10.57 3.62 -14.41
N GLY A 72 -10.50 3.94 -13.10
CA GLY A 72 -11.67 4.20 -12.26
C GLY A 72 -12.34 2.97 -11.67
N GLU A 73 -11.82 1.77 -11.91
CA GLU A 73 -12.32 0.50 -11.38
C GLU A 73 -11.38 -0.03 -10.30
N ARG A 74 -11.94 -0.62 -9.25
CA ARG A 74 -11.21 -1.07 -8.05
C ARG A 74 -10.11 -2.10 -8.38
N LEU A 75 -8.91 -1.90 -7.81
CA LEU A 75 -7.80 -2.84 -7.86
C LEU A 75 -7.61 -3.59 -6.53
N ASN A 76 -7.78 -2.92 -5.38
CA ASN A 76 -7.73 -3.57 -4.07
C ASN A 76 -8.73 -4.73 -3.97
N ASN A 77 -8.39 -5.74 -3.20
CA ASN A 77 -9.27 -6.87 -2.89
C ASN A 77 -9.30 -7.14 -1.38
N ALA A 78 -10.20 -8.00 -0.93
CA ALA A 78 -10.42 -8.31 0.48
C ALA A 78 -9.29 -9.13 1.15
N ARG A 79 -8.21 -9.43 0.41
CA ARG A 79 -6.98 -10.07 0.91
C ARG A 79 -5.77 -9.13 0.82
N THR A 80 -6.00 -7.85 0.60
CA THR A 80 -4.97 -6.84 0.75
C THR A 80 -4.62 -6.78 2.24
N ALA A 81 -3.48 -7.38 2.60
CA ALA A 81 -3.06 -7.51 4.00
C ALA A 81 -2.51 -6.18 4.53
N THR A 82 -2.64 -5.94 5.85
CA THR A 82 -2.18 -4.70 6.48
C THR A 82 -0.66 -4.54 6.44
N ASP A 83 0.10 -5.62 6.64
CA ASP A 83 1.57 -5.53 6.74
C ASP A 83 2.30 -5.66 5.40
N ARG A 84 1.73 -6.41 4.46
CA ARG A 84 2.35 -6.72 3.16
C ARG A 84 1.43 -6.35 2.00
N ALA A 85 0.55 -5.41 2.25
CA ALA A 85 -0.40 -4.84 1.33
C ALA A 85 0.12 -3.56 0.68
N GLY A 86 -0.62 -3.05 -0.28
CA GLY A 86 -0.28 -1.81 -0.99
C GLY A 86 0.76 -2.04 -2.08
N THR A 87 1.08 -3.29 -2.41
CA THR A 87 1.89 -3.65 -3.58
C THR A 87 1.09 -3.65 -4.88
N GLU A 88 -0.21 -3.40 -4.79
CA GLU A 88 -1.14 -3.36 -5.92
C GLU A 88 -0.70 -2.37 -7.00
N VAL A 89 -0.13 -1.23 -6.59
CA VAL A 89 0.42 -0.25 -7.55
C VAL A 89 1.54 -0.83 -8.42
N GLY A 90 2.29 -1.82 -7.92
CA GLY A 90 3.33 -2.54 -8.66
C GLY A 90 2.77 -3.48 -9.74
N LEU A 91 1.47 -3.80 -9.70
CA LEU A 91 0.82 -4.59 -10.74
C LEU A 91 0.65 -3.83 -12.06
N ILE A 92 0.84 -2.52 -12.06
CA ILE A 92 0.75 -1.67 -13.25
C ILE A 92 2.12 -1.12 -13.60
N ASP A 93 2.56 -1.38 -14.81
CA ASP A 93 3.82 -0.87 -15.36
C ASP A 93 3.74 0.66 -15.54
N PRO A 94 4.71 1.44 -15.02
CA PRO A 94 4.70 2.90 -15.13
C PRO A 94 4.70 3.41 -16.58
N PHE A 95 5.26 2.68 -17.54
CA PHE A 95 5.27 3.08 -18.94
C PHE A 95 3.95 2.78 -19.68
N ASN A 96 3.04 2.06 -19.04
CA ASN A 96 1.68 1.87 -19.54
C ASN A 96 0.67 2.85 -18.93
N ILE A 97 1.14 3.93 -18.30
CA ILE A 97 0.31 4.90 -17.61
C ILE A 97 0.21 6.20 -18.42
N GLU A 98 -1.02 6.64 -18.68
CA GLU A 98 -1.32 7.96 -19.24
C GLU A 98 -1.27 9.06 -18.17
N SER A 99 -1.80 8.76 -16.98
CA SER A 99 -1.71 9.64 -15.81
C SER A 99 -1.97 8.89 -14.50
N LEU A 100 -1.39 9.41 -13.41
CA LEU A 100 -1.71 9.04 -12.05
C LEU A 100 -2.46 10.20 -11.41
N GLU A 101 -3.63 9.95 -10.86
CA GLU A 101 -4.40 10.92 -10.11
C GLU A 101 -4.43 10.52 -8.64
N VAL A 102 -3.98 11.42 -7.77
CA VAL A 102 -4.01 11.24 -6.32
C VAL A 102 -5.06 12.20 -5.76
N VAL A 103 -6.12 11.64 -5.21
CA VAL A 103 -7.21 12.38 -4.57
C VAL A 103 -7.04 12.25 -3.07
N SER A 104 -6.71 13.34 -2.38
CA SER A 104 -6.44 13.35 -0.94
C SER A 104 -7.73 13.57 -0.14
N GLY A 105 -7.92 12.82 0.97
CA GLY A 105 -9.09 12.94 1.84
C GLY A 105 -10.23 11.96 1.51
N ALA A 106 -11.42 12.16 2.11
CA ALA A 106 -12.53 11.23 2.04
C ALA A 106 -12.99 10.93 0.59
N GLY A 107 -12.73 9.73 0.10
CA GLY A 107 -13.15 9.27 -1.22
C GLY A 107 -14.35 8.31 -1.20
N SER A 108 -14.84 7.94 0.00
CA SER A 108 -15.78 6.82 0.16
C SER A 108 -17.15 7.07 -0.47
N VAL A 109 -17.61 8.30 -0.63
CA VAL A 109 -18.88 8.58 -1.29
C VAL A 109 -18.91 8.08 -2.74
N LEU A 110 -17.83 8.30 -3.47
CA LEU A 110 -17.77 7.89 -4.87
C LEU A 110 -17.27 6.45 -5.06
N TYR A 111 -16.37 5.98 -4.19
CA TYR A 111 -15.61 4.76 -4.43
C TYR A 111 -15.82 3.66 -3.38
N GLY A 112 -16.52 3.96 -2.27
CA GLY A 112 -16.82 2.99 -1.20
C GLY A 112 -15.66 2.81 -0.22
N THR A 113 -15.51 1.57 0.25
CA THR A 113 -14.51 1.19 1.25
C THR A 113 -13.07 1.47 0.82
N ASP A 114 -12.15 1.55 1.80
CA ASP A 114 -10.70 1.72 1.68
C ASP A 114 -10.22 3.14 1.28
N ALA A 115 -11.13 4.04 0.95
CA ALA A 115 -10.81 5.44 0.64
C ALA A 115 -10.80 6.33 1.88
N LEU A 116 -10.13 5.88 2.97
CA LEU A 116 -9.97 6.65 4.22
C LEU A 116 -9.02 7.83 4.05
N ALA A 117 -7.79 7.55 3.60
CA ALA A 117 -6.77 8.56 3.33
C ALA A 117 -7.00 9.29 2.02
N GLY A 118 -7.53 8.57 1.04
CA GLY A 118 -7.74 9.04 -0.31
C GLY A 118 -7.79 7.91 -1.33
N THR A 119 -7.64 8.29 -2.58
CA THR A 119 -7.71 7.38 -3.73
C THR A 119 -6.57 7.65 -4.70
N ILE A 120 -5.93 6.60 -5.19
CA ILE A 120 -5.01 6.66 -6.33
C ILE A 120 -5.73 6.04 -7.54
N ASN A 121 -5.92 6.82 -8.59
CA ASN A 121 -6.47 6.33 -9.85
C ASN A 121 -5.37 6.26 -10.91
N ILE A 122 -5.05 5.06 -11.35
CA ILE A 122 -4.06 4.78 -12.40
C ILE A 122 -4.80 4.74 -13.72
N ILE A 123 -4.63 5.76 -14.54
CA ILE A 123 -5.22 5.81 -15.87
C ILE A 123 -4.22 5.23 -16.86
N THR A 124 -4.58 4.11 -17.46
CA THR A 124 -3.71 3.41 -18.41
C THR A 124 -3.80 4.02 -19.80
N ASN A 125 -2.72 3.87 -20.58
CA ASN A 125 -2.67 4.33 -21.97
C ASN A 125 -3.85 3.81 -22.78
N GLN A 126 -4.47 4.70 -23.55
CA GLN A 126 -5.63 4.38 -24.39
C GLN A 126 -5.32 4.61 -25.86
N PRO A 127 -5.73 3.68 -26.74
CA PRO A 127 -5.61 3.89 -28.17
C PRO A 127 -6.52 5.04 -28.61
N LYS A 128 -6.10 5.83 -29.62
CA LYS A 128 -6.81 7.02 -30.07
C LYS A 128 -7.43 6.78 -31.45
N PHE A 129 -8.67 7.23 -31.64
CA PHE A 129 -9.31 7.27 -32.97
C PHE A 129 -8.56 8.23 -33.89
N SER A 130 -8.64 7.98 -35.18
CA SER A 130 -8.01 8.81 -36.21
C SER A 130 -8.91 8.91 -37.45
N ASP A 131 -8.98 10.06 -38.11
CA ASP A 131 -9.78 10.24 -39.31
C ASP A 131 -9.31 9.38 -40.49
N THR A 132 -8.03 9.07 -40.52
CA THR A 132 -7.40 8.17 -41.49
C THR A 132 -6.79 6.97 -40.78
N LEU A 133 -6.49 5.91 -41.53
CA LEU A 133 -5.75 4.79 -40.99
C LEU A 133 -4.40 5.29 -40.47
N ARG A 134 -4.19 5.17 -39.14
CA ARG A 134 -2.96 5.56 -38.47
C ARG A 134 -2.39 4.36 -37.74
N VAL A 135 -1.14 4.05 -38.01
CA VAL A 135 -0.36 3.07 -37.26
C VAL A 135 0.63 3.84 -36.39
N THR A 136 0.70 3.50 -35.14
CA THR A 136 1.67 4.04 -34.18
C THR A 136 2.50 2.89 -33.63
N TYR A 137 3.77 3.12 -33.43
CA TYR A 137 4.66 2.16 -32.77
C TYR A 137 5.73 2.92 -32.02
N GLY A 138 6.31 2.29 -31.03
CA GLY A 138 7.42 2.86 -30.27
C GLY A 138 8.11 1.81 -29.41
N PHE A 139 9.30 2.18 -28.96
CA PHE A 139 10.09 1.41 -28.05
C PHE A 139 10.71 2.34 -27.01
N ASP A 140 10.62 1.95 -25.75
CA ASP A 140 11.19 2.66 -24.61
C ASP A 140 12.16 1.72 -23.90
N GLY A 141 13.36 2.20 -23.60
CA GLY A 141 14.41 1.51 -22.87
C GLY A 141 14.70 2.21 -21.55
N TYR A 142 14.91 1.44 -20.50
CA TYR A 142 15.33 1.92 -19.18
C TYR A 142 16.54 1.14 -18.70
N TYR A 143 17.49 1.85 -18.10
CA TYR A 143 18.61 1.27 -17.39
C TYR A 143 18.88 2.05 -16.10
N SER A 144 19.11 1.35 -15.02
CA SER A 144 19.53 1.91 -13.72
C SER A 144 20.80 1.22 -13.25
N SER A 145 21.82 2.00 -12.93
CA SER A 145 23.09 1.47 -12.39
C SER A 145 23.03 1.17 -10.90
N ASN A 146 21.97 1.60 -10.19
CA ASN A 146 21.84 1.33 -8.75
C ASN A 146 21.59 -0.15 -8.50
N GLU A 147 20.52 -0.68 -9.13
CA GLU A 147 20.07 -2.06 -8.99
C GLU A 147 20.34 -2.92 -10.23
N ASP A 148 21.17 -2.45 -11.15
CA ASP A 148 21.39 -3.05 -12.48
C ASP A 148 20.06 -3.30 -13.23
N GLY A 149 19.08 -2.41 -12.98
CA GLY A 149 17.73 -2.51 -13.49
C GLY A 149 17.67 -2.29 -14.99
N ARG A 150 16.90 -3.15 -15.67
CA ARG A 150 16.69 -3.08 -17.11
C ARG A 150 15.21 -3.26 -17.42
N ARG A 151 14.68 -2.41 -18.31
CA ARG A 151 13.33 -2.55 -18.80
C ARG A 151 13.27 -2.18 -20.27
N GLY A 152 12.56 -2.99 -21.05
CA GLY A 152 12.23 -2.72 -22.44
C GLY A 152 10.72 -2.77 -22.61
N THR A 153 10.11 -1.68 -23.15
CA THR A 153 8.70 -1.59 -23.47
C THR A 153 8.53 -1.34 -24.94
N ALA A 154 7.71 -2.11 -25.62
CA ALA A 154 7.34 -1.91 -27.01
C ALA A 154 5.81 -1.75 -27.12
N HIS A 155 5.37 -0.87 -28.00
CA HIS A 155 3.96 -0.71 -28.30
C HIS A 155 3.68 -0.60 -29.79
N VAL A 156 2.51 -1.11 -30.18
CA VAL A 156 1.93 -0.96 -31.53
C VAL A 156 0.47 -0.59 -31.37
N GLY A 157 0.06 0.44 -32.09
CA GLY A 157 -1.33 0.91 -32.11
C GLY A 157 -1.86 1.10 -33.54
N LEU A 158 -3.16 0.91 -33.68
CA LEU A 158 -3.93 1.11 -34.91
C LEU A 158 -5.10 2.03 -34.60
N GLY A 159 -5.31 3.07 -35.39
CA GLY A 159 -6.44 3.99 -35.28
C GLY A 159 -7.15 4.22 -36.62
N THR A 160 -8.47 4.18 -36.58
CA THR A 160 -9.39 4.59 -37.63
C THR A 160 -10.50 5.45 -37.01
N ARG A 161 -11.46 5.91 -37.80
CA ARG A 161 -12.62 6.69 -37.30
C ARG A 161 -13.51 5.91 -36.33
N ARG A 162 -13.65 4.60 -36.54
CA ARG A 162 -14.57 3.77 -35.74
C ARG A 162 -13.90 2.70 -34.87
N PHE A 163 -12.66 2.36 -35.18
CA PHE A 163 -11.94 1.32 -34.49
C PHE A 163 -10.54 1.80 -34.15
N THR A 164 -10.11 1.49 -32.93
CA THR A 164 -8.73 1.68 -32.50
C THR A 164 -8.32 0.57 -31.58
N ALA A 165 -7.07 0.14 -31.68
CA ALA A 165 -6.49 -0.91 -30.84
C ALA A 165 -5.03 -0.59 -30.54
N GLN A 166 -4.54 -1.10 -29.41
CA GLN A 166 -3.15 -1.00 -29.00
C GLN A 166 -2.73 -2.26 -28.26
N VAL A 167 -1.49 -2.65 -28.49
CA VAL A 167 -0.77 -3.68 -27.71
C VAL A 167 0.47 -3.04 -27.13
N VAL A 168 0.69 -3.21 -25.82
CA VAL A 168 1.90 -2.78 -25.12
C VAL A 168 2.47 -3.99 -24.41
N GLY A 169 3.76 -4.26 -24.64
CA GLY A 169 4.52 -5.34 -23.98
C GLY A 169 5.73 -4.79 -23.26
N THR A 170 5.95 -5.22 -22.01
CA THR A 170 7.11 -4.84 -21.21
C THR A 170 7.79 -6.07 -20.66
N ILE A 171 9.12 -6.06 -20.65
CA ILE A 171 9.96 -7.01 -19.92
C ILE A 171 10.88 -6.20 -19.01
N GLU A 172 11.03 -6.61 -17.75
CA GLU A 172 11.88 -5.92 -16.78
C GLU A 172 12.59 -6.88 -15.84
N GLU A 173 13.76 -6.47 -15.40
CA GLU A 173 14.58 -7.14 -14.40
C GLU A 173 15.28 -6.08 -13.55
N HIS A 174 15.20 -6.23 -12.25
CA HIS A 174 15.83 -5.38 -11.25
C HIS A 174 16.55 -6.25 -10.23
N GLY A 175 17.85 -6.04 -10.07
CA GLY A 175 18.63 -6.65 -9.00
C GLY A 175 18.39 -5.98 -7.65
N ASN A 176 19.20 -6.34 -6.68
CA ASN A 176 19.16 -5.70 -5.38
C ASN A 176 19.67 -4.26 -5.45
N TYR A 177 18.95 -3.31 -4.90
CA TYR A 177 19.37 -1.91 -4.93
C TYR A 177 20.45 -1.60 -3.88
N ARG A 178 21.17 -0.50 -4.09
CA ARG A 178 22.26 -0.05 -3.23
C ARG A 178 21.89 1.19 -2.46
N ALA A 179 22.11 1.18 -1.15
CA ALA A 179 21.93 2.35 -0.29
C ALA A 179 22.93 3.47 -0.63
N GLY A 180 22.58 4.72 -0.39
CA GLY A 180 23.39 5.88 -0.73
C GLY A 180 24.73 5.94 0.00
N ARG A 181 24.70 6.10 1.32
CA ARG A 181 25.88 6.01 2.19
C ARG A 181 25.73 4.83 3.12
N PHE A 182 26.83 4.16 3.33
CA PHE A 182 26.90 3.02 4.21
C PHE A 182 28.33 2.91 4.74
N SER A 183 28.52 2.86 6.06
CA SER A 183 29.74 2.41 6.70
C SER A 183 29.48 1.08 7.40
N VAL A 184 30.50 0.23 7.48
CA VAL A 184 30.43 -1.02 8.25
C VAL A 184 30.12 -0.72 9.73
N GLU A 185 30.54 0.45 10.21
CA GLU A 185 30.27 0.95 11.55
C GLU A 185 28.79 1.27 11.77
N ASP A 186 28.08 1.76 10.74
CA ASP A 186 26.64 2.06 10.81
C ASP A 186 25.76 0.82 10.88
N THR A 187 26.28 -0.36 10.55
CA THR A 187 25.55 -1.64 10.62
C THR A 187 25.91 -2.50 11.81
N ARG A 188 26.90 -2.09 12.59
CA ARG A 188 27.27 -2.74 13.86
C ARG A 188 26.46 -2.25 15.06
N PRO A 189 25.45 -1.42 14.96
CA PRO A 189 25.10 -0.54 16.05
C PRO A 189 24.65 -1.27 17.28
N TYR A 190 24.04 -2.42 17.14
CA TYR A 190 23.14 -2.86 18.17
C TYR A 190 23.70 -3.99 19.02
N PHE A 191 24.67 -4.73 18.52
CA PHE A 191 25.24 -5.87 19.24
C PHE A 191 26.71 -5.66 19.67
N ALA A 192 27.39 -4.69 19.08
CA ALA A 192 28.80 -4.43 19.37
C ALA A 192 29.03 -3.29 20.39
N SER A 193 28.04 -2.43 20.64
CA SER A 193 28.24 -1.26 21.50
C SER A 193 28.14 -1.54 23.00
N GLY A 194 27.74 -2.75 23.41
CA GLY A 194 27.49 -3.06 24.83
C GLY A 194 26.33 -2.26 25.45
N GLN A 195 25.61 -1.48 24.65
CA GLN A 195 24.48 -0.65 25.09
C GLN A 195 23.16 -1.42 25.14
N LEU A 196 23.12 -2.60 24.58
CA LEU A 196 22.07 -3.55 24.83
C LEU A 196 22.57 -4.49 25.90
N ASP A 197 22.07 -4.32 27.08
CA ASP A 197 21.97 -5.43 27.96
C ASP A 197 21.08 -6.46 27.25
N GLN A 198 21.72 -7.51 26.72
CA GLN A 198 21.00 -8.54 25.93
C GLN A 198 19.88 -9.19 26.76
N ALA A 199 19.82 -8.90 28.06
CA ALA A 199 18.74 -9.28 28.96
C ALA A 199 17.42 -8.61 28.61
N ASP A 200 17.45 -7.40 28.03
CA ASP A 200 16.26 -6.61 27.74
C ASP A 200 15.65 -6.91 26.36
N VAL A 201 16.35 -7.67 25.52
CA VAL A 201 15.90 -7.95 24.12
C VAL A 201 14.94 -9.13 24.04
N ILE A 202 14.81 -9.93 25.09
CA ILE A 202 13.93 -11.10 25.08
C ILE A 202 13.06 -11.07 26.30
N ASP A 203 11.85 -10.66 25.99
CA ASP A 203 10.69 -10.74 26.82
C ASP A 203 10.64 -12.04 27.63
N ASP A 204 10.32 -11.92 28.91
CA ASP A 204 10.00 -13.01 29.82
C ASP A 204 8.97 -14.01 29.28
N ASN A 205 8.24 -13.66 28.24
CA ASN A 205 7.25 -14.50 27.56
C ASN A 205 7.84 -15.71 26.81
N PHE A 206 9.11 -15.66 26.39
CA PHE A 206 9.77 -16.82 25.76
C PHE A 206 10.62 -17.64 26.74
N GLY A 207 10.83 -17.21 27.98
CA GLY A 207 11.56 -17.94 28.99
C GLY A 207 13.06 -18.15 28.73
N PHE A 208 13.63 -17.48 27.75
CA PHE A 208 15.01 -17.65 27.34
C PHE A 208 15.76 -16.32 27.33
N ARG A 209 16.74 -16.20 28.21
CA ARG A 209 17.74 -15.13 28.16
C ARG A 209 18.87 -15.55 27.23
N PHE A 210 18.96 -14.97 26.05
CA PHE A 210 20.04 -15.22 25.06
C PHE A 210 21.44 -14.80 25.57
N ASN A 211 21.54 -14.10 26.67
CA ASN A 211 22.77 -13.65 27.28
C ASN A 211 23.73 -14.78 27.70
N ALA A 212 23.25 -16.02 27.77
CA ALA A 212 24.08 -17.15 28.21
C ALA A 212 24.85 -17.81 27.05
N PHE A 213 24.66 -17.33 25.77
CA PHE A 213 25.27 -17.98 24.61
C PHE A 213 26.42 -17.16 24.05
N PRO A 214 27.59 -17.80 23.84
CA PRO A 214 28.70 -17.16 23.13
C PRO A 214 28.33 -16.74 21.72
N ASP A 215 28.86 -15.60 21.27
CA ASP A 215 28.68 -14.99 19.94
C ASP A 215 28.66 -15.90 18.69
N PRO A 216 29.30 -17.07 18.65
CA PRO A 216 29.32 -17.89 17.44
C PRO A 216 27.95 -18.41 16.98
N PHE A 217 26.96 -18.50 17.89
CA PHE A 217 25.59 -18.93 17.54
C PHE A 217 24.67 -17.78 17.18
N ASN A 218 25.04 -16.57 17.60
CA ASN A 218 24.27 -15.33 17.44
C ASN A 218 25.08 -14.26 16.70
N ALA A 219 26.02 -14.65 15.83
CA ALA A 219 26.81 -13.68 15.08
C ALA A 219 25.89 -12.74 14.32
N PRO A 220 25.98 -11.42 14.56
CA PRO A 220 25.16 -10.47 13.85
C PRO A 220 25.46 -10.54 12.35
N TYR A 221 24.41 -10.43 11.53
CA TYR A 221 24.61 -10.23 10.10
C TYR A 221 25.29 -8.88 9.90
N VAL A 222 26.54 -8.91 9.46
CA VAL A 222 27.27 -7.71 9.09
C VAL A 222 27.13 -7.51 7.61
N ARG A 223 26.42 -6.47 7.20
CA ARG A 223 26.37 -6.05 5.80
C ARG A 223 27.74 -5.48 5.44
N THR A 224 28.39 -6.09 4.46
CA THR A 224 29.77 -5.74 4.04
C THR A 224 29.81 -4.74 2.90
N ASP A 225 28.68 -4.47 2.25
CA ASP A 225 28.57 -3.55 1.14
C ASP A 225 27.24 -2.74 1.21
N ARG A 226 26.97 -1.92 0.20
CA ARG A 226 25.77 -1.09 0.11
C ARG A 226 24.55 -1.84 -0.36
N THR A 227 24.65 -3.09 -0.72
CA THR A 227 23.56 -3.87 -1.30
C THR A 227 22.52 -4.18 -0.25
N ILE A 228 21.28 -3.84 -0.52
CA ILE A 228 20.12 -4.18 0.28
C ILE A 228 19.60 -5.53 -0.22
N ALA A 229 19.98 -6.59 0.48
CA ALA A 229 19.56 -7.94 0.12
C ALA A 229 18.03 -8.06 0.08
N ASN A 230 17.52 -8.99 -0.74
CA ASN A 230 16.10 -9.27 -0.87
C ASN A 230 15.27 -8.04 -1.30
N SER A 231 15.77 -7.29 -2.28
CA SER A 231 15.09 -6.12 -2.86
C SER A 231 14.93 -6.20 -4.38
N SER A 232 15.24 -7.37 -4.97
CA SER A 232 15.11 -7.64 -6.40
C SER A 232 13.66 -7.88 -6.83
N ALA A 233 13.40 -7.77 -8.12
CA ALA A 233 12.19 -8.23 -8.78
C ALA A 233 12.42 -8.38 -10.29
N ARG A 234 11.69 -9.30 -10.94
CA ARG A 234 11.63 -9.40 -12.39
C ARG A 234 10.19 -9.61 -12.85
N GLY A 235 9.89 -9.20 -14.07
CA GLY A 235 8.52 -9.35 -14.53
C GLY A 235 8.31 -9.05 -16.00
N ASN A 236 7.08 -9.33 -16.42
CA ASN A 236 6.61 -8.94 -17.75
C ASN A 236 5.15 -8.50 -17.69
N THR A 237 4.79 -7.62 -18.61
CA THR A 237 3.43 -7.09 -18.76
C THR A 237 2.99 -7.22 -20.22
N LEU A 238 1.74 -7.59 -20.42
CA LEU A 238 1.05 -7.46 -21.68
C LEU A 238 -0.26 -6.69 -21.47
N ASN A 239 -0.42 -5.59 -22.18
CA ASN A 239 -1.66 -4.84 -22.19
C ASN A 239 -2.20 -4.80 -23.62
N VAL A 240 -3.43 -5.26 -23.81
CA VAL A 240 -4.15 -5.23 -25.06
C VAL A 240 -5.43 -4.41 -24.84
N SER A 241 -5.61 -3.37 -25.63
CA SER A 241 -6.80 -2.52 -25.53
C SER A 241 -7.38 -2.22 -26.90
N GLY A 242 -8.70 -2.17 -26.97
CA GLY A 242 -9.43 -1.83 -28.17
C GLY A 242 -10.66 -1.00 -27.87
N MET A 243 -11.00 -0.08 -28.77
CA MET A 243 -12.23 0.71 -28.68
C MET A 243 -12.94 0.71 -30.03
N PHE A 244 -14.25 0.66 -29.97
CA PHE A 244 -15.13 0.74 -31.13
C PHE A 244 -16.17 1.85 -30.91
N ALA A 245 -16.22 2.80 -31.87
CA ALA A 245 -17.24 3.84 -31.90
C ALA A 245 -18.47 3.32 -32.61
N ILE A 246 -19.53 3.01 -31.88
CA ILE A 246 -20.84 2.62 -32.40
C ILE A 246 -21.44 3.81 -33.15
N SER A 247 -21.29 5.00 -32.54
CA SER A 247 -21.67 6.29 -33.14
C SER A 247 -20.68 7.37 -32.68
N ASN A 248 -20.91 8.61 -33.03
CA ASN A 248 -20.10 9.75 -32.57
C ASN A 248 -20.23 9.99 -31.04
N THR A 249 -21.26 9.44 -30.42
CA THR A 249 -21.56 9.62 -28.99
C THR A 249 -21.53 8.33 -28.20
N GLN A 250 -21.29 7.19 -28.84
CA GLN A 250 -21.31 5.88 -28.16
C GLN A 250 -20.06 5.08 -28.49
N THR A 251 -19.39 4.61 -27.44
CA THR A 251 -18.17 3.81 -27.56
C THR A 251 -18.25 2.56 -26.69
N VAL A 252 -17.65 1.50 -27.17
CA VAL A 252 -17.34 0.30 -26.40
C VAL A 252 -15.83 0.14 -26.35
N SER A 253 -15.27 -0.12 -25.18
CA SER A 253 -13.86 -0.44 -25.02
C SER A 253 -13.68 -1.76 -24.28
N VAL A 254 -12.63 -2.51 -24.65
CA VAL A 254 -12.22 -3.74 -23.99
C VAL A 254 -10.73 -3.65 -23.72
N LYS A 255 -10.32 -4.02 -22.52
CA LYS A 255 -8.93 -4.05 -22.12
C LYS A 255 -8.61 -5.39 -21.46
N TYR A 256 -7.46 -5.95 -21.79
CA TYR A 256 -6.86 -7.08 -21.11
C TYR A 256 -5.47 -6.70 -20.63
N LEU A 257 -5.25 -6.84 -19.35
CA LEU A 257 -3.96 -6.64 -18.68
C LEU A 257 -3.50 -7.97 -18.09
N ARG A 258 -2.30 -8.38 -18.45
CA ARG A 258 -1.59 -9.50 -17.84
C ARG A 258 -0.29 -9.00 -17.24
N ARG A 259 -0.07 -9.26 -15.96
CA ARG A 259 1.18 -9.00 -15.25
C ARG A 259 1.71 -10.29 -14.64
N ARG A 260 2.98 -10.57 -14.83
CA ARG A 260 3.69 -11.66 -14.19
C ARG A 260 4.90 -11.06 -13.49
N VAL A 261 5.01 -11.28 -12.20
CA VAL A 261 6.13 -10.78 -11.39
C VAL A 261 6.70 -11.95 -10.61
N GLU A 262 8.01 -12.06 -10.60
CA GLU A 262 8.74 -13.15 -9.97
C GLU A 262 9.87 -12.60 -9.10
N ASP A 263 10.30 -13.39 -8.12
CA ASP A 263 11.45 -13.11 -7.24
C ASP A 263 11.38 -11.73 -6.56
N VAL A 264 10.17 -11.34 -6.13
CA VAL A 264 9.99 -10.07 -5.41
C VAL A 264 10.46 -10.23 -3.99
N GLY A 265 11.51 -9.53 -3.63
CA GLY A 265 11.99 -9.46 -2.26
C GLY A 265 11.31 -8.33 -1.47
N PHE A 266 11.19 -8.54 -0.15
CA PHE A 266 10.75 -7.54 0.83
C PHE A 266 11.88 -7.27 1.81
N ALA A 267 12.79 -6.38 1.45
CA ALA A 267 13.97 -6.07 2.24
C ALA A 267 13.63 -5.45 3.61
N ASP A 268 12.52 -4.75 3.72
CA ASP A 268 11.99 -4.16 4.95
C ASP A 268 11.44 -5.21 5.94
N PHE A 269 11.05 -6.39 5.45
CA PHE A 269 10.64 -7.53 6.28
C PHE A 269 11.71 -8.60 6.42
N SER A 270 12.82 -8.46 5.73
CA SER A 270 13.93 -9.38 5.80
C SER A 270 14.94 -8.87 6.83
N GLN A 271 14.88 -9.43 8.03
CA GLN A 271 15.78 -9.02 9.12
C GLN A 271 16.99 -9.95 9.15
N PRO A 272 18.18 -9.49 8.76
CA PRO A 272 19.37 -10.31 8.71
C PRO A 272 19.77 -10.87 10.09
N THR A 273 19.51 -10.13 11.15
CA THR A 273 19.79 -10.54 12.54
C THR A 273 19.02 -11.78 12.98
N PHE A 274 17.82 -11.99 12.41
CA PHE A 274 17.01 -13.17 12.67
C PHE A 274 16.99 -14.16 11.50
N PHE A 275 17.79 -13.91 10.45
CA PHE A 275 17.78 -14.68 9.21
C PHE A 275 16.39 -14.80 8.57
N GLN A 276 15.49 -13.91 8.90
CA GLN A 276 14.16 -13.88 8.33
C GLN A 276 14.20 -13.35 6.91
N SER A 277 13.56 -14.06 5.99
CA SER A 277 13.35 -13.64 4.61
C SER A 277 11.87 -13.71 4.26
N VAL A 278 11.36 -12.66 3.62
CA VAL A 278 10.01 -12.60 3.08
C VAL A 278 10.10 -12.27 1.60
N SER A 279 9.43 -13.06 0.77
CA SER A 279 9.42 -12.84 -0.68
C SER A 279 8.09 -13.25 -1.31
N LEU A 280 7.86 -12.78 -2.54
CA LEU A 280 6.88 -13.33 -3.47
C LEU A 280 7.63 -14.02 -4.61
N PRO A 281 7.86 -15.34 -4.55
CA PRO A 281 8.43 -16.09 -5.68
C PRO A 281 7.63 -15.89 -6.96
N THR A 282 6.30 -15.76 -6.85
CA THR A 282 5.41 -15.43 -7.97
C THR A 282 4.26 -14.53 -7.52
N ASN A 283 3.90 -13.56 -8.39
CA ASN A 283 2.66 -12.79 -8.28
C ASN A 283 2.08 -12.57 -9.68
N ASN A 284 1.06 -13.34 -9.99
CA ASN A 284 0.38 -13.37 -11.27
C ASN A 284 -0.92 -12.59 -11.19
N PHE A 285 -1.13 -11.69 -12.15
CA PHE A 285 -2.33 -10.88 -12.22
C PHE A 285 -2.86 -10.84 -13.65
N ASP A 286 -4.12 -11.15 -13.81
CA ASP A 286 -4.89 -11.03 -15.05
C ASP A 286 -6.13 -10.18 -14.81
N ARG A 287 -6.40 -9.24 -15.69
CA ARG A 287 -7.58 -8.38 -15.64
C ARG A 287 -8.16 -8.20 -17.02
N LEU A 288 -9.44 -8.50 -17.15
CA LEU A 288 -10.26 -8.18 -18.31
C LEU A 288 -11.29 -7.15 -17.89
N SER A 289 -11.41 -6.05 -18.64
CA SER A 289 -12.48 -5.06 -18.44
C SER A 289 -13.14 -4.69 -19.76
N ALA A 290 -14.43 -4.42 -19.67
CA ALA A 290 -15.24 -3.92 -20.78
C ALA A 290 -16.06 -2.72 -20.30
N ARG A 291 -16.12 -1.68 -21.13
CA ARG A 291 -16.84 -0.46 -20.82
C ARG A 291 -17.67 -0.01 -22.02
N TYR A 292 -18.93 0.32 -21.77
CA TYR A 292 -19.79 1.04 -22.66
C TYR A 292 -19.97 2.48 -22.15
N GLU A 293 -19.81 3.44 -23.01
CA GLU A 293 -20.05 4.86 -22.71
C GLU A 293 -20.94 5.49 -23.78
N ALA A 294 -22.01 6.14 -23.34
CA ALA A 294 -22.90 6.94 -24.19
C ALA A 294 -22.97 8.38 -23.68
N ARG A 295 -22.67 9.34 -24.53
CA ARG A 295 -22.66 10.78 -24.25
C ARG A 295 -23.79 11.49 -25.01
N ALA A 296 -24.27 12.62 -24.47
CA ALA A 296 -25.31 13.45 -25.07
C ALA A 296 -26.56 12.63 -25.46
N ILE A 297 -27.05 11.78 -24.57
CA ILE A 297 -28.17 10.86 -24.80
C ILE A 297 -29.46 11.66 -24.96
N THR A 298 -29.70 12.58 -24.02
CA THR A 298 -30.75 13.60 -24.09
C THR A 298 -30.20 14.92 -23.52
N PRO A 299 -30.90 16.07 -23.67
CA PRO A 299 -30.45 17.33 -23.05
C PRO A 299 -30.32 17.27 -21.52
N TRP A 300 -31.00 16.36 -20.82
CA TRP A 300 -30.97 16.21 -19.40
C TRP A 300 -30.21 14.95 -18.93
N PHE A 301 -30.08 13.91 -19.77
CA PHE A 301 -29.27 12.73 -19.50
C PHE A 301 -28.00 12.78 -20.36
N THR A 302 -26.92 13.27 -19.79
CA THR A 302 -25.72 13.67 -20.54
C THR A 302 -24.71 12.56 -20.71
N ASN A 303 -24.63 11.61 -19.77
CA ASN A 303 -23.67 10.51 -19.85
C ASN A 303 -24.21 9.25 -19.17
N LEU A 304 -24.00 8.10 -19.80
CA LEU A 304 -24.17 6.76 -19.23
C LEU A 304 -22.85 6.02 -19.39
N LYS A 305 -22.32 5.48 -18.30
CA LYS A 305 -21.13 4.65 -18.27
C LYS A 305 -21.47 3.31 -17.59
N VAL A 306 -21.24 2.22 -18.28
CA VAL A 306 -21.37 0.86 -17.75
C VAL A 306 -20.03 0.17 -17.90
N SER A 307 -19.45 -0.29 -16.81
CA SER A 307 -18.18 -1.02 -16.80
C SER A 307 -18.37 -2.37 -16.13
N ALA A 308 -17.77 -3.40 -16.69
CA ALA A 308 -17.66 -4.71 -16.09
C ALA A 308 -16.21 -5.17 -16.12
N TYR A 309 -15.74 -5.76 -15.05
CA TYR A 309 -14.39 -6.26 -14.98
C TYR A 309 -14.32 -7.62 -14.26
N TYR A 310 -13.29 -8.36 -14.58
CA TYR A 310 -12.89 -9.58 -13.89
C TYR A 310 -11.39 -9.55 -13.69
N GLN A 311 -10.95 -9.73 -12.45
CA GLN A 311 -9.54 -9.86 -12.12
C GLN A 311 -9.28 -11.18 -11.39
N ASP A 312 -8.13 -11.78 -11.66
CA ASP A 312 -7.62 -13.01 -11.04
C ASP A 312 -6.19 -12.74 -10.59
N GLN A 313 -5.98 -12.73 -9.29
CA GLN A 313 -4.66 -12.57 -8.70
C GLN A 313 -4.26 -13.86 -8.00
N GLN A 314 -3.10 -14.38 -8.35
CA GLN A 314 -2.50 -15.54 -7.72
C GLN A 314 -1.09 -15.18 -7.28
N ARG A 315 -0.81 -15.29 -5.99
CA ARG A 315 0.50 -15.00 -5.42
C ARG A 315 0.97 -16.12 -4.53
N LEU A 316 2.28 -16.38 -4.55
CA LEU A 316 2.96 -17.24 -3.59
C LEU A 316 3.73 -16.35 -2.62
N LEU A 317 3.34 -16.35 -1.36
CA LEU A 317 4.07 -15.67 -0.29
C LEU A 317 4.95 -16.69 0.43
N ARG A 318 6.26 -16.46 0.40
CA ARG A 318 7.26 -17.26 1.09
C ARG A 318 7.77 -16.52 2.31
N ASN A 319 7.73 -17.19 3.45
CA ASN A 319 8.37 -16.75 4.68
C ASN A 319 9.39 -17.81 5.10
N GLU A 320 10.62 -17.38 5.29
CA GLU A 320 11.69 -18.19 5.82
C GLU A 320 12.16 -17.56 7.12
N PHE A 321 12.15 -18.29 8.22
CA PHE A 321 12.69 -17.81 9.47
C PHE A 321 13.22 -18.96 10.32
N PRO A 322 14.51 -18.93 10.66
CA PRO A 322 15.09 -19.83 11.62
C PRO A 322 14.88 -19.31 13.04
N VAL A 323 14.66 -20.23 13.96
CA VAL A 323 14.62 -19.94 15.39
C VAL A 323 15.76 -20.69 16.06
N VAL A 324 16.70 -19.97 16.67
CA VAL A 324 17.79 -20.57 17.43
C VAL A 324 17.42 -20.61 18.90
N PHE A 325 17.55 -21.79 19.52
CA PHE A 325 17.22 -21.97 20.92
C PHE A 325 18.15 -22.98 21.59
N PRO A 326 18.41 -22.84 22.91
CA PRO A 326 19.13 -23.80 23.71
C PRO A 326 18.19 -24.90 24.22
N ALA A 327 18.72 -26.11 24.39
CA ALA A 327 18.07 -27.15 25.14
C ALA A 327 19.06 -27.72 26.17
N PRO A 328 18.88 -27.46 27.47
CA PRO A 328 19.68 -28.11 28.52
C PRO A 328 19.39 -29.60 28.52
N THR A 329 20.40 -30.38 28.87
CA THR A 329 20.20 -31.83 29.13
C THR A 329 19.41 -31.98 30.43
N ALA A 330 18.50 -32.95 30.45
CA ALA A 330 17.51 -33.12 31.53
C ALA A 330 18.07 -33.29 32.96
N THR A 331 19.37 -33.54 33.12
CA THR A 331 19.99 -33.84 34.40
C THR A 331 21.15 -32.90 34.80
N THR A 332 21.68 -32.13 33.86
CA THR A 332 22.78 -31.20 34.11
C THR A 332 22.59 -29.92 33.33
N PHE A 333 22.96 -28.79 33.93
CA PHE A 333 22.87 -27.50 33.26
C PHE A 333 23.85 -27.37 32.09
N PHE A 334 24.93 -28.16 32.09
CA PHE A 334 25.92 -28.25 31.00
C PHE A 334 26.24 -29.72 30.67
N PRO A 335 26.52 -30.06 29.41
CA PRO A 335 26.50 -29.22 28.23
C PRO A 335 25.10 -28.84 27.76
N ILE A 336 24.96 -27.63 27.18
CA ILE A 336 23.75 -27.16 26.55
C ILE A 336 23.87 -27.39 25.05
N SER A 337 22.93 -28.10 24.46
CA SER A 337 22.85 -28.24 23.02
C SER A 337 22.13 -27.01 22.40
N VAL A 338 22.69 -26.47 21.34
CA VAL A 338 22.10 -25.33 20.60
C VAL A 338 21.48 -25.84 19.32
N PHE A 339 20.20 -25.58 19.18
CA PHE A 339 19.39 -25.99 18.03
C PHE A 339 18.95 -24.81 17.20
N ARG A 340 18.69 -25.07 15.93
CA ARG A 340 18.00 -24.17 15.01
C ARG A 340 16.81 -24.89 14.41
N LEU A 341 15.63 -24.29 14.51
CA LEU A 341 14.43 -24.71 13.81
C LEU A 341 14.30 -23.85 12.55
N ASP A 342 14.55 -24.43 11.39
CA ASP A 342 14.30 -23.77 10.11
C ASP A 342 12.82 -23.93 9.77
N ILE A 343 12.12 -22.82 9.55
CA ILE A 343 10.71 -22.78 9.21
C ILE A 343 10.58 -22.14 7.82
N LEU A 344 10.11 -22.91 6.84
CA LEU A 344 9.75 -22.44 5.52
C LEU A 344 8.23 -22.52 5.38
N SER A 345 7.60 -21.40 5.12
CA SER A 345 6.16 -21.31 4.95
C SER A 345 5.80 -20.69 3.61
N ASP A 346 5.27 -21.49 2.72
CA ASP A 346 4.74 -21.11 1.43
C ASP A 346 3.21 -21.00 1.51
N THR A 347 2.68 -19.81 1.22
CA THR A 347 1.23 -19.56 1.15
C THR A 347 0.86 -19.18 -0.27
N GLU A 348 0.22 -20.08 -0.98
CA GLU A 348 -0.39 -19.81 -2.27
C GLU A 348 -1.79 -19.22 -2.04
N GLN A 349 -1.98 -18.00 -2.50
CA GLN A 349 -3.23 -17.25 -2.36
C GLN A 349 -3.80 -16.92 -3.73
N ARG A 350 -5.08 -17.16 -3.92
CA ARG A 350 -5.80 -16.78 -5.13
C ARG A 350 -7.05 -15.99 -4.79
N VAL A 351 -7.20 -14.83 -5.43
CA VAL A 351 -8.39 -13.98 -5.30
C VAL A 351 -8.96 -13.69 -6.68
N LYS A 352 -10.24 -14.00 -6.87
CA LYS A 352 -11.01 -13.72 -8.09
C LYS A 352 -12.06 -12.68 -7.80
N THR A 353 -12.03 -11.58 -8.56
CA THR A 353 -12.92 -10.43 -8.35
C THR A 353 -13.69 -10.06 -9.61
N PRO A 354 -14.90 -10.58 -9.82
CA PRO A 354 -15.86 -9.96 -10.74
C PRO A 354 -16.40 -8.68 -10.17
N GLY A 355 -16.58 -7.66 -11.01
CA GLY A 355 -17.18 -6.39 -10.63
C GLY A 355 -17.95 -5.73 -11.78
N ILE A 356 -18.93 -4.92 -11.42
CA ILE A 356 -19.72 -4.11 -12.33
C ILE A 356 -19.99 -2.74 -11.72
N ASP A 357 -19.83 -1.69 -12.52
CA ASP A 357 -20.14 -0.30 -12.18
C ASP A 357 -21.10 0.27 -13.22
N VAL A 358 -22.17 0.91 -12.75
CA VAL A 358 -23.12 1.63 -13.60
C VAL A 358 -23.24 3.05 -13.07
N GLN A 359 -23.08 4.04 -13.95
CA GLN A 359 -23.14 5.45 -13.59
C GLN A 359 -23.89 6.24 -14.66
N GLY A 360 -24.84 7.08 -14.22
CA GLY A 360 -25.49 8.08 -15.03
C GLY A 360 -25.17 9.49 -14.56
N THR A 361 -25.06 10.45 -15.52
CA THR A 361 -24.90 11.87 -15.23
C THR A 361 -26.05 12.65 -15.85
N PHE A 362 -26.71 13.48 -15.03
CA PHE A 362 -27.94 14.20 -15.38
C PHE A 362 -27.72 15.70 -15.18
N LEU A 363 -28.14 16.50 -16.17
CA LEU A 363 -28.18 17.97 -16.08
C LEU A 363 -29.62 18.42 -15.78
N VAL A 364 -29.87 18.89 -14.56
CA VAL A 364 -31.20 19.31 -14.11
C VAL A 364 -31.22 20.84 -13.93
N ALA A 365 -32.25 21.48 -14.46
CA ALA A 365 -32.45 22.93 -14.40
C ALA A 365 -31.22 23.77 -14.82
N ARG A 366 -30.33 23.22 -15.65
CA ARG A 366 -29.05 23.82 -16.12
C ARG A 366 -28.07 24.21 -14.99
N LYS A 367 -28.37 23.90 -13.74
CA LYS A 367 -27.58 24.27 -12.55
C LYS A 367 -27.08 23.06 -11.76
N HIS A 368 -27.78 21.95 -11.81
CA HIS A 368 -27.45 20.72 -11.11
C HIS A 368 -26.83 19.71 -12.08
N VAL A 369 -25.65 19.22 -11.73
CA VAL A 369 -25.04 18.07 -12.39
C VAL A 369 -25.08 16.90 -11.41
N ILE A 370 -26.10 16.07 -11.57
CA ILE A 370 -26.32 14.92 -10.69
C ILE A 370 -25.63 13.71 -11.28
N THR A 371 -24.73 13.10 -10.53
CA THR A 371 -24.10 11.82 -10.84
C THR A 371 -24.61 10.77 -9.87
N ALA A 372 -25.27 9.74 -10.41
CA ALA A 372 -25.78 8.62 -9.62
C ALA A 372 -25.31 7.29 -10.18
N GLY A 373 -25.12 6.31 -9.31
CA GLY A 373 -24.63 5.01 -9.78
C GLY A 373 -24.69 3.92 -8.73
N THR A 374 -24.32 2.72 -9.18
CA THR A 374 -24.18 1.53 -8.36
C THR A 374 -22.88 0.82 -8.68
N THR A 375 -22.26 0.26 -7.65
CA THR A 375 -21.06 -0.57 -7.75
C THR A 375 -21.36 -1.91 -7.10
N VAL A 376 -20.99 -3.01 -7.76
CA VAL A 376 -21.10 -4.35 -7.21
C VAL A 376 -19.82 -5.09 -7.51
N TYR A 377 -19.18 -5.66 -6.50
CA TYR A 377 -18.07 -6.57 -6.70
C TYR A 377 -18.08 -7.69 -5.66
N ALA A 378 -17.37 -8.76 -5.96
CA ALA A 378 -17.24 -9.89 -5.05
C ALA A 378 -15.85 -10.52 -5.15
N ASP A 379 -15.11 -10.49 -4.05
CA ASP A 379 -13.85 -11.21 -3.92
C ASP A 379 -14.10 -12.64 -3.47
N ARG A 380 -13.51 -13.61 -4.17
CA ARG A 380 -13.51 -15.03 -3.80
C ARG A 380 -12.09 -15.41 -3.52
N SER A 381 -11.79 -15.72 -2.27
CA SER A 381 -10.45 -16.02 -1.77
C SER A 381 -10.34 -17.49 -1.41
N ALA A 382 -9.24 -18.10 -1.83
CA ALA A 382 -8.81 -19.43 -1.40
C ALA A 382 -7.30 -19.41 -1.15
N ASP A 383 -6.86 -20.08 -0.09
CA ASP A 383 -5.46 -20.21 0.30
C ASP A 383 -5.07 -21.69 0.43
N VAL A 384 -3.85 -22.00 -0.02
CA VAL A 384 -3.17 -23.25 0.30
C VAL A 384 -1.83 -22.91 0.94
N ARG A 385 -1.61 -23.38 2.16
CA ARG A 385 -0.35 -23.16 2.86
C ARG A 385 0.39 -24.47 3.07
N THR A 386 1.68 -24.46 2.81
CA THR A 386 2.60 -25.53 3.13
C THR A 386 3.66 -25.00 4.08
N THR A 387 3.79 -25.61 5.25
CA THR A 387 4.83 -25.26 6.22
C THR A 387 5.76 -26.45 6.38
N THR A 388 7.04 -26.25 6.11
CA THR A 388 8.11 -27.22 6.30
C THR A 388 8.96 -26.78 7.47
N THR A 389 9.15 -27.64 8.45
CA THR A 389 10.00 -27.41 9.61
C THR A 389 11.12 -28.42 9.66
N GLN A 390 12.36 -27.95 9.91
CA GLN A 390 13.53 -28.80 10.04
C GLN A 390 14.34 -28.37 11.26
N MET A 391 14.47 -29.27 12.24
CA MET A 391 15.34 -29.05 13.37
C MET A 391 16.79 -29.41 13.01
N ARG A 392 17.73 -28.55 13.39
CA ARG A 392 19.16 -28.78 13.21
C ARG A 392 19.90 -28.48 14.50
N MET A 393 20.91 -29.26 14.82
CA MET A 393 21.82 -29.00 15.93
C MET A 393 23.03 -28.20 15.41
N LEU A 394 23.28 -27.05 16.01
CA LEU A 394 24.36 -26.15 15.63
C LEU A 394 25.66 -26.40 16.35
N GLY A 395 25.58 -26.92 17.59
CA GLY A 395 26.73 -27.15 18.45
C GLY A 395 26.34 -27.32 19.91
N ASN A 396 27.33 -27.22 20.78
CA ASN A 396 27.17 -27.33 22.23
C ASN A 396 27.87 -26.20 22.95
N VAL A 397 27.39 -25.88 24.16
CA VAL A 397 28.07 -25.02 25.11
C VAL A 397 28.42 -25.88 26.34
N SER A 398 29.69 -25.96 26.68
CA SER A 398 30.21 -26.66 27.86
C SER A 398 30.80 -25.69 28.88
N LEU A 399 30.83 -26.06 30.13
CA LEU A 399 31.50 -25.27 31.16
C LEU A 399 32.98 -25.64 31.21
N GLY A 400 33.83 -24.70 30.74
CA GLY A 400 35.30 -24.83 30.85
C GLY A 400 35.86 -24.08 32.06
N ALA A 401 37.14 -24.22 32.31
CA ALA A 401 37.83 -23.57 33.43
C ALA A 401 37.78 -22.02 33.44
N ARG A 402 37.49 -21.43 32.28
CA ARG A 402 37.37 -19.96 32.07
C ARG A 402 35.93 -19.50 31.83
N GLY A 403 34.92 -20.32 32.12
CA GLY A 403 33.52 -20.06 31.86
C GLY A 403 32.94 -20.88 30.69
N PRO A 404 31.75 -20.55 30.23
CA PRO A 404 31.09 -21.25 29.11
C PRO A 404 31.92 -21.20 27.83
N GLN A 405 32.11 -22.37 27.19
CA GLN A 405 32.83 -22.53 25.95
C GLN A 405 31.93 -23.13 24.89
N ALA A 406 31.79 -22.44 23.74
CA ALA A 406 31.01 -22.92 22.62
C ALA A 406 31.84 -23.82 21.71
N THR A 407 31.23 -24.90 21.25
CA THR A 407 31.71 -25.73 20.14
C THR A 407 30.68 -25.68 19.05
N VAL A 408 30.99 -24.93 17.96
CA VAL A 408 30.16 -24.84 16.79
C VAL A 408 30.52 -25.98 15.84
N PHE A 409 29.52 -26.71 15.35
CA PHE A 409 29.78 -27.77 14.37
C PHE A 409 30.08 -27.16 13.01
N PRO A 410 31.02 -27.73 12.23
CA PRO A 410 31.37 -27.24 10.88
C PRO A 410 30.18 -27.20 9.91
N ALA A 411 29.18 -28.06 10.15
CA ALA A 411 27.89 -28.05 9.47
C ALA A 411 26.79 -28.39 10.46
N ALA A 412 25.66 -27.69 10.35
CA ALA A 412 24.48 -27.95 11.18
C ALA A 412 23.94 -29.38 10.92
N ILE A 413 23.76 -30.15 11.98
CA ILE A 413 23.33 -31.56 11.90
C ILE A 413 21.79 -31.60 11.88
N ALA A 414 21.19 -32.18 10.84
CA ALA A 414 19.74 -32.38 10.76
C ALA A 414 19.27 -33.39 11.82
N MET A 415 18.26 -33.01 12.59
CA MET A 415 17.65 -33.83 13.65
C MET A 415 16.34 -34.46 13.16
N GLY A 416 16.49 -35.56 12.40
CA GLY A 416 15.36 -36.24 11.76
C GLY A 416 14.99 -35.68 10.40
N ALA A 417 13.91 -36.19 9.81
CA ALA A 417 13.36 -35.73 8.55
C ALA A 417 12.57 -34.42 8.73
N PRO A 418 12.47 -33.56 7.70
CA PRO A 418 11.60 -32.40 7.74
C PRO A 418 10.15 -32.79 7.97
N THR A 419 9.44 -32.03 8.80
CA THR A 419 7.99 -32.17 9.00
C THR A 419 7.28 -31.21 8.07
N VAL A 420 6.31 -31.72 7.31
CA VAL A 420 5.49 -30.93 6.38
C VAL A 420 4.05 -30.93 6.87
N THR A 421 3.47 -29.74 7.01
CA THR A 421 2.07 -29.54 7.42
C THR A 421 1.36 -28.60 6.46
N HIS A 422 0.04 -28.71 6.39
CA HIS A 422 -0.80 -27.90 5.50
C HIS A 422 -1.89 -27.16 6.30
N PRO A 423 -1.52 -26.22 7.20
CA PRO A 423 -2.50 -25.50 7.98
C PRO A 423 -3.23 -24.47 7.11
N SER A 424 -4.55 -24.38 7.20
CA SER A 424 -5.31 -23.25 6.67
C SER A 424 -5.26 -22.11 7.67
N ARG A 425 -4.91 -20.90 7.22
CA ARG A 425 -4.83 -19.71 8.08
C ARG A 425 -6.00 -18.77 7.89
N VAL A 426 -6.58 -18.75 6.70
CA VAL A 426 -7.81 -18.06 6.37
C VAL A 426 -8.69 -19.06 5.63
N PRO A 427 -9.94 -19.28 6.02
CA PRO A 427 -10.80 -20.24 5.34
C PRO A 427 -11.17 -19.72 3.95
N ASP A 428 -11.62 -20.62 3.09
CA ASP A 428 -12.26 -20.23 1.83
C ASP A 428 -13.39 -19.27 2.13
N ALA A 429 -13.30 -18.06 1.57
CA ALA A 429 -14.23 -16.99 1.88
C ALA A 429 -14.59 -16.16 0.66
N SER A 430 -15.75 -15.54 0.71
CA SER A 430 -16.15 -14.49 -0.22
C SER A 430 -16.50 -13.22 0.52
N PHE A 431 -16.07 -12.10 -0.04
CA PHE A 431 -16.44 -10.76 0.36
C PHE A 431 -17.23 -10.13 -0.78
N ARG A 432 -18.47 -9.72 -0.55
CA ARG A 432 -19.33 -9.05 -1.54
C ARG A 432 -19.71 -7.67 -1.04
N ASP A 433 -19.58 -6.68 -1.91
CA ASP A 433 -20.02 -5.30 -1.65
C ASP A 433 -21.00 -4.84 -2.72
N VAL A 434 -22.07 -4.16 -2.28
CA VAL A 434 -23.08 -3.51 -3.12
C VAL A 434 -23.25 -2.10 -2.61
N GLY A 435 -22.86 -1.13 -3.43
CA GLY A 435 -22.94 0.29 -3.10
C GLY A 435 -23.82 1.06 -4.08
N VAL A 436 -24.61 1.98 -3.55
CA VAL A 436 -25.42 2.93 -4.33
C VAL A 436 -25.06 4.34 -3.88
N PHE A 437 -24.83 5.24 -4.83
CA PHE A 437 -24.43 6.62 -4.55
C PHE A 437 -25.15 7.62 -5.42
N VAL A 438 -25.26 8.84 -4.89
CA VAL A 438 -25.67 10.02 -5.63
C VAL A 438 -24.85 11.23 -5.18
N GLN A 439 -24.41 12.03 -6.13
CA GLN A 439 -23.71 13.30 -5.91
C GLN A 439 -24.35 14.38 -6.76
N ASP A 440 -24.59 15.55 -6.20
CA ASP A 440 -25.03 16.75 -6.90
C ASP A 440 -23.93 17.83 -6.89
N GLU A 441 -23.58 18.33 -8.05
CA GLU A 441 -22.77 19.52 -8.24
C GLU A 441 -23.72 20.68 -8.61
N TYR A 442 -24.04 21.53 -7.63
CA TYR A 442 -24.96 22.64 -7.78
C TYR A 442 -24.24 23.97 -8.03
N ASN A 443 -24.39 24.51 -9.21
CA ASN A 443 -23.88 25.85 -9.56
C ASN A 443 -24.86 26.91 -9.01
N LEU A 444 -24.69 27.29 -7.73
CA LEU A 444 -25.53 28.25 -7.04
C LEU A 444 -25.46 29.63 -7.71
N THR A 445 -24.21 30.06 -8.00
CA THR A 445 -23.91 31.26 -8.80
C THR A 445 -22.75 30.97 -9.75
N PRO A 446 -22.41 31.87 -10.71
CA PRO A 446 -21.19 31.69 -11.52
C PRO A 446 -19.89 31.58 -10.70
N ARG A 447 -19.89 32.04 -9.44
CA ARG A 447 -18.73 32.00 -8.54
C ARG A 447 -18.81 30.99 -7.43
N VAL A 448 -19.98 30.43 -7.16
CA VAL A 448 -20.18 29.47 -6.03
C VAL A 448 -20.74 28.18 -6.57
N ARG A 449 -19.99 27.08 -6.38
CA ARG A 449 -20.43 25.71 -6.62
C ARG A 449 -20.48 24.95 -5.29
N LEU A 450 -21.58 24.28 -5.05
CA LEU A 450 -21.75 23.34 -3.95
C LEU A 450 -21.68 21.92 -4.53
N VAL A 451 -21.01 21.02 -3.80
CA VAL A 451 -20.94 19.60 -4.12
C VAL A 451 -21.41 18.85 -2.91
N ALA A 452 -22.40 17.99 -3.05
CA ALA A 452 -22.88 17.16 -1.94
C ALA A 452 -23.16 15.74 -2.45
N GLY A 453 -22.77 14.76 -1.66
CA GLY A 453 -22.94 13.37 -2.05
C GLY A 453 -23.29 12.47 -0.86
N VAL A 454 -23.97 11.37 -1.16
CA VAL A 454 -24.28 10.32 -0.21
C VAL A 454 -24.13 8.96 -0.87
N ARG A 455 -23.65 7.97 -0.09
CA ARG A 455 -23.51 6.59 -0.52
C ARG A 455 -23.91 5.64 0.60
N LEU A 456 -24.59 4.57 0.21
CA LEU A 456 -24.96 3.45 1.04
C LEU A 456 -24.31 2.18 0.49
N ASP A 457 -23.53 1.51 1.32
CA ASP A 457 -22.93 0.22 1.01
C ASP A 457 -23.47 -0.87 1.93
N ARG A 458 -23.69 -2.05 1.35
CA ARG A 458 -23.94 -3.28 2.09
C ARG A 458 -22.90 -4.30 1.69
N TYR A 459 -22.08 -4.70 2.65
CA TYR A 459 -21.12 -5.78 2.44
C TYR A 459 -21.50 -7.04 3.21
N THR A 460 -21.08 -8.17 2.67
CA THR A 460 -21.31 -9.48 3.23
C THR A 460 -20.03 -10.31 3.11
N VAL A 461 -19.57 -10.86 4.23
CA VAL A 461 -18.52 -11.87 4.28
C VAL A 461 -19.17 -13.23 4.49
N THR A 462 -18.82 -14.20 3.68
CA THR A 462 -19.30 -15.59 3.81
C THR A 462 -18.10 -16.52 3.77
N THR A 463 -17.96 -17.37 4.79
CA THR A 463 -16.93 -18.41 4.86
C THR A 463 -17.51 -19.76 4.48
N LYS A 464 -16.65 -20.71 4.17
CA LYS A 464 -16.98 -22.12 3.94
C LYS A 464 -16.20 -23.00 4.88
N ALA A 465 -16.70 -24.19 5.14
CA ALA A 465 -15.91 -25.22 5.79
C ALA A 465 -14.62 -25.46 5.00
N THR A 466 -13.48 -25.31 5.66
CA THR A 466 -12.17 -25.40 5.03
C THR A 466 -11.32 -26.39 5.81
N PRO A 467 -10.76 -27.43 5.16
CA PRO A 467 -9.90 -28.40 5.82
C PRO A 467 -8.71 -27.72 6.52
N ALA A 468 -8.33 -28.24 7.68
CA ALA A 468 -7.19 -27.76 8.48
C ALA A 468 -7.28 -26.28 8.92
N TYR A 469 -8.45 -25.66 8.85
CA TYR A 469 -8.72 -24.39 9.50
C TYR A 469 -9.21 -24.69 10.93
N GLU A 470 -8.30 -24.52 11.90
CA GLU A 470 -8.52 -24.90 13.30
C GLU A 470 -8.47 -23.68 14.22
N ILE A 471 -9.38 -23.66 15.18
CA ILE A 471 -9.43 -22.62 16.22
C ILE A 471 -9.40 -23.24 17.62
N GLU A 472 -10.09 -24.36 17.81
CA GLU A 472 -10.29 -24.97 19.14
C GLU A 472 -8.99 -25.35 19.83
N SER A 473 -8.04 -25.91 19.11
CA SER A 473 -6.72 -26.25 19.63
C SER A 473 -5.91 -25.03 20.08
N LEU A 474 -6.12 -23.88 19.47
CA LEU A 474 -5.43 -22.64 19.79
C LEU A 474 -5.98 -21.97 21.05
N ILE A 475 -7.30 -22.03 21.26
CA ILE A 475 -7.96 -21.38 22.41
C ILE A 475 -8.07 -22.28 23.63
N ALA A 476 -7.56 -23.51 23.55
CA ALA A 476 -7.59 -24.46 24.67
C ALA A 476 -6.88 -23.89 25.91
N GLY A 477 -7.60 -23.85 27.04
CA GLY A 477 -7.06 -23.30 28.30
C GLY A 477 -6.89 -21.78 28.29
N ALA A 478 -7.53 -21.05 27.39
CA ALA A 478 -7.43 -19.59 27.31
C ALA A 478 -7.93 -18.91 28.61
N THR A 479 -7.10 -17.99 29.13
CA THR A 479 -7.42 -17.19 30.32
C THR A 479 -7.04 -15.71 30.05
N PRO A 480 -8.00 -14.76 30.04
CA PRO A 480 -9.46 -14.98 30.11
C PRO A 480 -10.01 -15.81 28.95
N ALA A 481 -11.15 -16.46 29.16
CA ALA A 481 -11.79 -17.27 28.12
C ALA A 481 -12.19 -16.42 26.92
N ILE A 482 -12.00 -16.96 25.73
CA ILE A 482 -12.43 -16.30 24.48
C ILE A 482 -13.94 -16.47 24.30
N ASP A 483 -14.65 -15.39 24.02
CA ASP A 483 -16.08 -15.41 23.72
C ASP A 483 -16.32 -16.14 22.36
N PRO A 484 -16.99 -17.33 22.38
CA PRO A 484 -17.23 -18.08 21.15
C PRO A 484 -18.06 -17.30 20.11
N SER A 485 -18.88 -16.35 20.51
CA SER A 485 -19.70 -15.55 19.58
C SER A 485 -18.88 -14.62 18.68
N THR A 486 -17.62 -14.37 19.03
CA THR A 486 -16.69 -13.58 18.24
C THR A 486 -15.92 -14.40 17.19
N LEU A 487 -16.00 -15.71 17.27
CA LEU A 487 -15.31 -16.65 16.38
C LEU A 487 -16.22 -17.04 15.19
N PRO A 488 -15.64 -17.37 14.01
CA PRO A 488 -16.40 -17.93 12.92
C PRO A 488 -16.81 -19.38 13.24
N ASP A 489 -17.98 -19.78 12.75
CA ASP A 489 -18.37 -21.19 12.72
C ASP A 489 -17.52 -21.94 11.68
N LEU A 490 -16.92 -23.06 12.06
CA LEU A 490 -16.09 -23.89 11.18
C LEU A 490 -16.90 -24.52 10.04
N GLY A 491 -18.22 -24.69 10.20
CA GLY A 491 -19.14 -25.14 9.15
C GLY A 491 -19.46 -24.08 8.11
N GLY A 492 -19.17 -22.82 8.42
CA GLY A 492 -19.43 -21.64 7.59
C GLY A 492 -20.16 -20.53 8.36
N SER A 493 -19.72 -19.31 8.18
CA SER A 493 -20.25 -18.11 8.82
C SER A 493 -20.68 -17.08 7.79
N GLN A 494 -21.66 -16.25 8.17
CA GLN A 494 -22.04 -15.08 7.39
C GLN A 494 -22.07 -13.84 8.27
N LEU A 495 -21.36 -12.80 7.83
CA LEU A 495 -21.36 -11.46 8.44
C LEU A 495 -21.87 -10.46 7.42
N GLY A 496 -22.93 -9.73 7.74
CA GLY A 496 -23.44 -8.64 6.90
C GLY A 496 -23.48 -7.33 7.67
N ARG A 497 -22.98 -6.25 7.07
CA ARG A 497 -23.02 -4.89 7.64
C ARG A 497 -23.36 -3.86 6.58
N THR A 498 -23.79 -2.70 7.04
CA THR A 498 -24.14 -1.55 6.19
C THR A 498 -23.32 -0.34 6.62
N ALA A 499 -22.86 0.44 5.66
CA ALA A 499 -22.16 1.70 5.89
C ALA A 499 -22.83 2.83 5.13
N LEU A 500 -23.01 3.97 5.80
CA LEU A 500 -23.51 5.20 5.22
C LEU A 500 -22.41 6.24 5.25
N THR A 501 -22.09 6.81 4.09
CA THR A 501 -21.13 7.91 3.95
C THR A 501 -21.75 9.09 3.25
N GLY A 502 -21.22 10.27 3.52
CA GLY A 502 -21.65 11.51 2.89
C GLY A 502 -20.53 12.54 2.88
N ASP A 503 -20.62 13.46 1.95
CA ASP A 503 -19.72 14.61 1.88
C ASP A 503 -20.46 15.86 1.41
N ILE A 504 -19.91 17.00 1.80
CA ILE A 504 -20.35 18.31 1.33
C ILE A 504 -19.12 19.19 1.12
N GLY A 505 -19.07 19.89 0.00
CA GLY A 505 -18.00 20.81 -0.34
C GLY A 505 -18.50 22.07 -1.01
N VAL A 506 -17.70 23.11 -0.93
CA VAL A 506 -17.93 24.37 -1.62
C VAL A 506 -16.67 24.82 -2.35
N VAL A 507 -16.86 25.28 -3.57
CA VAL A 507 -15.84 26.00 -4.33
C VAL A 507 -16.32 27.44 -4.54
N PHE A 508 -15.55 28.39 -4.01
CA PHE A 508 -15.77 29.82 -4.25
C PHE A 508 -14.68 30.34 -5.20
N ARG A 509 -15.10 30.70 -6.39
CA ARG A 509 -14.26 31.31 -7.43
C ARG A 509 -14.18 32.80 -7.19
N ALA A 510 -13.10 33.27 -6.51
CA ALA A 510 -12.92 34.69 -6.22
C ALA A 510 -12.74 35.51 -7.52
N ASN A 511 -12.03 34.91 -8.50
CA ASN A 511 -11.87 35.40 -9.86
C ASN A 511 -11.47 34.22 -10.78
N ASP A 512 -11.13 34.47 -12.03
CA ASP A 512 -10.76 33.44 -13.02
C ASP A 512 -9.45 32.71 -12.70
N THR A 513 -8.67 33.26 -11.76
CA THR A 513 -7.35 32.74 -11.39
C THR A 513 -7.38 32.05 -10.02
N VAL A 514 -8.24 32.47 -9.09
CA VAL A 514 -8.21 32.09 -7.68
C VAL A 514 -9.50 31.41 -7.27
N SER A 515 -9.39 30.22 -6.73
CA SER A 515 -10.50 29.47 -6.12
C SER A 515 -10.17 29.11 -4.68
N LEU A 516 -11.14 29.30 -3.79
CA LEU A 516 -11.15 28.82 -2.41
C LEU A 516 -12.05 27.61 -2.33
N LEU A 517 -11.65 26.62 -1.54
CA LEU A 517 -12.43 25.40 -1.36
C LEU A 517 -12.48 24.99 0.11
N ALA A 518 -13.60 24.42 0.48
CA ALA A 518 -13.79 23.79 1.79
C ALA A 518 -14.60 22.52 1.57
N ARG A 519 -14.28 21.46 2.29
CA ARG A 519 -15.00 20.18 2.25
C ARG A 519 -15.03 19.53 3.62
N TYR A 520 -16.16 18.92 3.93
CA TYR A 520 -16.31 17.95 4.99
C TYR A 520 -16.78 16.62 4.37
N GLY A 521 -16.18 15.51 4.78
CA GLY A 521 -16.58 14.21 4.28
C GLY A 521 -16.37 13.11 5.30
N ARG A 522 -17.29 12.13 5.31
CA ARG A 522 -17.19 10.92 6.08
C ARG A 522 -16.70 9.77 5.21
N SER A 523 -15.65 9.09 5.65
CA SER A 523 -15.06 7.91 5.00
C SER A 523 -15.18 6.68 5.89
N TYR A 524 -15.02 5.49 5.31
CA TYR A 524 -15.00 4.25 6.04
C TYR A 524 -14.14 3.19 5.38
N ARG A 525 -13.77 2.17 6.17
CA ARG A 525 -13.09 0.95 5.72
C ARG A 525 -13.63 -0.27 6.48
N HIS A 526 -13.90 -1.35 5.76
CA HIS A 526 -14.16 -2.62 6.41
C HIS A 526 -12.89 -3.28 6.91
N ALA A 527 -13.03 -4.16 7.91
CA ALA A 527 -12.03 -5.17 8.17
C ALA A 527 -11.93 -6.11 6.96
N ASN A 528 -10.71 -6.45 6.53
CA ASN A 528 -10.48 -7.39 5.45
C ASN A 528 -10.60 -8.85 5.95
N LEU A 529 -10.47 -9.82 5.03
CA LEU A 529 -10.62 -11.23 5.38
C LEU A 529 -9.51 -11.73 6.33
N GLU A 530 -8.30 -11.17 6.29
CA GLU A 530 -7.24 -11.53 7.23
C GLU A 530 -7.53 -10.99 8.63
N GLU A 531 -7.94 -9.73 8.75
CA GLU A 531 -8.28 -9.13 10.04
C GLU A 531 -9.47 -9.83 10.72
N LEU A 532 -10.43 -10.35 9.94
CA LEU A 532 -11.59 -11.05 10.47
C LEU A 532 -11.33 -12.52 10.79
N LEU A 533 -10.53 -13.22 9.97
CA LEU A 533 -10.57 -14.67 9.86
C LEU A 533 -9.21 -15.37 10.07
N PHE A 534 -8.09 -14.63 10.19
CA PHE A 534 -6.80 -15.27 10.34
C PHE A 534 -6.72 -16.10 11.62
N SER A 535 -6.27 -17.34 11.50
CA SER A 535 -6.06 -18.29 12.60
C SER A 535 -4.68 -18.92 12.50
N GLY A 536 -3.90 -18.87 13.58
CA GLY A 536 -2.65 -19.62 13.68
C GLY A 536 -1.45 -18.82 14.14
N SER A 537 -0.25 -19.42 14.01
CA SER A 537 1.00 -18.84 14.49
C SER A 537 1.31 -17.50 13.83
N ALA A 538 1.71 -16.55 14.65
CA ALA A 538 2.22 -15.24 14.29
C ALA A 538 3.63 -15.06 14.88
N THR A 539 4.24 -13.92 14.65
CA THR A 539 5.58 -13.61 15.18
C THR A 539 5.62 -13.62 16.71
N VAL A 540 4.53 -13.22 17.34
CA VAL A 540 4.38 -13.23 18.81
C VAL A 540 3.13 -14.04 19.16
N GLY A 541 3.30 -15.32 19.49
CA GLY A 541 2.19 -16.21 19.86
C GLY A 541 1.29 -16.60 18.67
N TYR A 542 -0.01 -16.56 18.88
CA TYR A 542 -1.01 -16.98 17.91
C TYR A 542 -2.05 -15.90 17.69
N ILE A 543 -2.48 -15.75 16.44
CA ILE A 543 -3.63 -14.92 16.11
C ILE A 543 -4.85 -15.79 15.99
N ILE A 544 -5.95 -15.35 16.56
CA ILE A 544 -7.29 -15.95 16.44
C ILE A 544 -8.24 -15.01 15.71
N PRO A 545 -9.24 -15.54 14.99
CA PRO A 545 -10.20 -14.73 14.25
C PRO A 545 -11.09 -13.89 15.17
N ASN A 546 -11.60 -12.77 14.65
CA ASN A 546 -12.57 -11.92 15.33
C ASN A 546 -13.63 -11.37 14.37
N MET A 547 -14.81 -11.97 14.36
CA MET A 547 -15.95 -11.55 13.54
C MET A 547 -16.66 -10.29 14.09
N SER A 548 -16.33 -9.83 15.29
CA SER A 548 -16.95 -8.68 15.92
C SER A 548 -16.32 -7.33 15.54
N VAL A 549 -15.18 -7.35 14.85
CA VAL A 549 -14.48 -6.13 14.40
C VAL A 549 -15.42 -5.24 13.59
N LYS A 550 -15.44 -3.95 13.96
CA LYS A 550 -16.28 -2.93 13.30
C LYS A 550 -15.50 -2.23 12.20
N PRO A 551 -16.16 -1.61 11.21
CA PRO A 551 -15.49 -0.74 10.25
C PRO A 551 -14.75 0.41 10.95
N GLU A 552 -13.60 0.78 10.42
CA GLU A 552 -12.98 2.07 10.72
C GLU A 552 -13.77 3.19 10.04
N THR A 553 -13.89 4.33 10.69
CA THR A 553 -14.55 5.50 10.12
C THR A 553 -13.68 6.74 10.24
N GLY A 554 -13.83 7.69 9.31
CA GLY A 554 -13.10 8.95 9.32
C GLY A 554 -13.98 10.13 9.07
N ASN A 555 -13.76 11.22 9.82
CA ASN A 555 -14.34 12.53 9.61
C ASN A 555 -13.23 13.46 9.11
N ASN A 556 -13.35 13.95 7.89
CA ASN A 556 -12.29 14.65 7.17
C ASN A 556 -12.73 16.07 6.87
N ILE A 557 -11.88 17.05 7.20
CA ILE A 557 -12.04 18.47 6.87
C ILE A 557 -10.86 18.87 6.00
N ASP A 558 -11.14 19.38 4.82
CA ASP A 558 -10.16 19.92 3.90
C ASP A 558 -10.50 21.38 3.57
N LEU A 559 -9.52 22.28 3.71
CA LEU A 559 -9.59 23.68 3.29
C LEU A 559 -8.50 23.94 2.26
N GLY A 560 -8.77 24.69 1.21
CA GLY A 560 -7.78 24.90 0.18
C GLY A 560 -7.91 26.22 -0.58
N LEU A 561 -6.77 26.60 -1.14
CA LEU A 561 -6.61 27.70 -2.08
C LEU A 561 -5.95 27.14 -3.34
N LYS A 562 -6.55 27.38 -4.49
CA LYS A 562 -5.96 27.04 -5.79
C LYS A 562 -5.81 28.30 -6.62
N VAL A 563 -4.64 28.44 -7.21
CA VAL A 563 -4.29 29.60 -8.05
C VAL A 563 -3.76 29.07 -9.38
N ARG A 564 -4.32 29.52 -10.49
CA ARG A 564 -3.84 29.17 -11.82
C ARG A 564 -3.94 30.38 -12.75
N SER A 565 -2.83 30.73 -13.33
CA SER A 565 -2.75 31.69 -14.41
C SER A 565 -1.82 31.17 -15.53
N PRO A 566 -1.79 31.79 -16.71
CA PRO A 566 -0.80 31.43 -17.75
C PRO A 566 0.66 31.57 -17.31
N ARG A 567 0.92 32.26 -16.19
CA ARG A 567 2.28 32.58 -15.71
C ARG A 567 2.69 31.81 -14.48
N TYR A 568 1.76 31.20 -13.73
CA TYR A 568 2.05 30.44 -12.51
C TYR A 568 0.86 29.59 -12.11
N ALA A 569 1.14 28.49 -11.45
CA ALA A 569 0.15 27.67 -10.77
C ALA A 569 0.62 27.39 -9.36
N ALA A 570 -0.31 27.40 -8.40
CA ALA A 570 -0.01 27.07 -7.02
C ALA A 570 -1.24 26.50 -6.33
N SER A 571 -1.04 25.63 -5.34
CA SER A 571 -2.09 25.20 -4.45
C SER A 571 -1.59 25.18 -3.00
N LEU A 572 -2.53 25.42 -2.07
CA LEU A 572 -2.31 25.29 -0.63
C LEU A 572 -3.53 24.58 -0.06
N ALA A 573 -3.32 23.54 0.72
CA ALA A 573 -4.38 22.80 1.40
C ALA A 573 -4.02 22.58 2.87
N TYR A 574 -4.99 22.81 3.76
CA TYR A 574 -4.99 22.36 5.14
C TYR A 574 -5.95 21.19 5.26
N PHE A 575 -5.58 20.17 6.00
CA PHE A 575 -6.46 19.05 6.31
C PHE A 575 -6.44 18.70 7.79
N ASN A 576 -7.58 18.21 8.29
CA ASN A 576 -7.75 17.66 9.62
C ASN A 576 -8.69 16.46 9.55
N ASN A 577 -8.13 15.28 9.76
CA ASN A 577 -8.81 14.00 9.64
C ASN A 577 -8.84 13.33 11.00
N ALA A 578 -10.02 13.06 11.53
CA ALA A 578 -10.23 12.30 12.75
C ALA A 578 -10.78 10.92 12.37
N TYR A 579 -10.10 9.89 12.82
CA TYR A 579 -10.42 8.50 12.54
C TYR A 579 -10.79 7.79 13.82
N ASP A 580 -11.88 7.01 13.78
CA ASP A 580 -12.38 6.26 14.91
C ASP A 580 -12.27 4.76 14.65
N GLY A 581 -11.85 4.01 15.67
CA GLY A 581 -11.83 2.56 15.67
C GLY A 581 -10.80 1.96 14.72
N PHE A 582 -9.59 2.50 14.65
CA PHE A 582 -8.49 1.87 13.90
C PHE A 582 -8.33 0.41 14.28
N ILE A 583 -8.18 -0.45 13.29
CA ILE A 583 -7.98 -1.89 13.49
C ILE A 583 -6.49 -2.15 13.70
N SER A 584 -6.18 -2.83 14.80
CA SER A 584 -4.84 -3.33 15.14
C SER A 584 -4.96 -4.71 15.78
N THR A 585 -3.84 -5.34 16.09
CA THR A 585 -3.80 -6.65 16.74
C THR A 585 -3.40 -6.48 18.20
N GLU A 586 -4.16 -7.07 19.14
CA GLU A 586 -3.95 -7.00 20.58
C GLU A 586 -3.87 -8.41 21.18
N ILE A 587 -3.01 -8.60 22.19
CA ILE A 587 -2.99 -9.82 23.03
C ILE A 587 -4.20 -9.78 23.94
N VAL A 588 -5.10 -10.76 23.79
CA VAL A 588 -6.38 -10.79 24.52
C VAL A 588 -6.49 -11.92 25.52
N SER A 589 -5.60 -12.91 25.48
CA SER A 589 -5.63 -14.07 26.36
C SER A 589 -4.29 -14.81 26.37
N GLN A 590 -4.09 -15.64 27.39
CA GLN A 590 -3.04 -16.64 27.44
C GLN A 590 -3.68 -18.03 27.34
N ALA A 591 -3.23 -18.85 26.43
CA ALA A 591 -3.69 -20.22 26.25
C ALA A 591 -2.56 -21.23 26.47
N THR A 592 -2.90 -22.53 26.48
CA THR A 592 -1.90 -23.60 26.58
C THR A 592 -0.88 -23.53 25.43
N ALA A 593 -1.32 -23.09 24.25
CA ALA A 593 -0.45 -22.92 23.09
C ALA A 593 0.47 -21.67 23.18
N GLY A 594 0.12 -20.68 24.00
CA GLY A 594 0.84 -19.43 24.15
C GLY A 594 -0.07 -18.19 24.11
N PRO A 595 0.50 -16.97 23.98
CA PRO A 595 -0.28 -15.74 23.87
C PRO A 595 -1.22 -15.76 22.68
N LEU A 596 -2.48 -15.36 22.89
CA LEU A 596 -3.49 -15.22 21.86
C LEU A 596 -3.73 -13.75 21.56
N SER A 597 -3.56 -13.40 20.30
CA SER A 597 -3.86 -12.07 19.76
C SER A 597 -5.04 -12.12 18.80
N ARG A 598 -5.73 -11.01 18.63
CA ARG A 598 -6.77 -10.86 17.59
C ARG A 598 -6.87 -9.42 17.13
N ALA A 599 -7.45 -9.22 15.94
CA ALA A 599 -7.78 -7.89 15.46
C ALA A 599 -8.89 -7.27 16.32
N ILE A 600 -8.71 -6.02 16.72
CA ILE A 600 -9.67 -5.22 17.48
C ILE A 600 -9.74 -3.80 16.91
N ASN A 601 -10.79 -3.06 17.26
CA ASN A 601 -10.84 -1.62 17.06
C ASN A 601 -10.11 -0.94 18.21
N PHE A 602 -8.88 -0.56 17.94
CA PHE A 602 -7.84 -0.27 18.91
C PHE A 602 -7.82 1.20 19.35
N SER A 603 -7.89 2.16 18.41
CA SER A 603 -7.64 3.56 18.75
C SER A 603 -8.41 4.55 17.88
N ASP A 604 -8.54 5.76 18.44
CA ASP A 604 -8.98 6.94 17.72
C ASP A 604 -7.76 7.83 17.42
N VAL A 605 -7.63 8.27 16.18
CA VAL A 605 -6.43 8.94 15.69
C VAL A 605 -6.81 10.24 14.98
N ARG A 606 -6.01 11.28 15.18
CA ARG A 606 -6.09 12.53 14.41
C ARG A 606 -4.85 12.72 13.58
N ILE A 607 -5.04 12.95 12.27
CA ILE A 607 -3.97 13.29 11.33
C ILE A 607 -4.30 14.65 10.70
N GLN A 608 -3.40 15.63 10.87
CA GLN A 608 -3.60 16.98 10.36
C GLN A 608 -2.33 17.49 9.71
N GLY A 609 -2.47 18.47 8.80
CA GLY A 609 -1.31 18.99 8.14
C GLY A 609 -1.60 20.06 7.09
N VAL A 610 -0.51 20.46 6.43
CA VAL A 610 -0.54 21.43 5.33
C VAL A 610 0.23 20.86 4.15
N GLU A 611 -0.36 20.97 2.98
CA GLU A 611 0.24 20.58 1.71
C GLU A 611 0.23 21.77 0.76
N ALA A 612 1.36 22.07 0.13
CA ALA A 612 1.45 23.11 -0.88
C ALA A 612 2.28 22.63 -2.07
N ASP A 613 1.97 23.15 -3.22
CA ASP A 613 2.76 22.99 -4.45
C ASP A 613 2.68 24.25 -5.30
N GLY A 614 3.66 24.41 -6.17
CA GLY A 614 3.68 25.51 -7.11
C GLY A 614 4.65 25.33 -8.26
N GLU A 615 4.31 26.00 -9.36
CA GLU A 615 5.10 26.07 -10.56
C GLU A 615 5.10 27.49 -11.11
N LEU A 616 6.30 27.99 -11.44
CA LEU A 616 6.52 29.34 -11.96
C LEU A 616 7.39 29.28 -13.23
N PRO A 617 6.77 29.26 -14.42
CA PRO A 617 7.48 29.35 -15.69
C PRO A 617 7.89 30.81 -16.01
N LEU A 618 9.17 31.07 -16.09
CA LEU A 618 9.77 32.35 -16.44
C LEU A 618 10.29 32.29 -17.90
N ARG A 619 9.65 33.00 -18.80
CA ARG A 619 10.01 33.02 -20.22
C ARG A 619 11.07 34.07 -20.52
N PHE A 620 12.08 33.66 -21.26
CA PHE A 620 13.15 34.47 -21.79
C PHE A 620 13.19 34.37 -23.32
N SER A 621 13.90 35.25 -23.96
CA SER A 621 14.00 35.27 -25.44
C SER A 621 14.52 33.95 -26.05
N ARG A 622 15.34 33.19 -25.32
CA ARG A 622 15.99 31.95 -25.80
C ARG A 622 15.50 30.68 -25.14
N GLY A 623 14.60 30.78 -24.15
CA GLY A 623 14.16 29.59 -23.42
C GLY A 623 13.20 29.88 -22.29
N LEU A 624 12.95 28.85 -21.51
CA LEU A 624 12.06 28.84 -20.34
C LEU A 624 12.82 28.33 -19.11
N VAL A 625 12.70 29.05 -18.01
CA VAL A 625 13.13 28.60 -16.69
C VAL A 625 11.88 28.30 -15.88
N THR A 626 11.66 27.06 -15.50
CA THR A 626 10.55 26.69 -14.64
C THR A 626 11.06 26.37 -13.24
N LEU A 627 10.62 27.18 -12.26
CA LEU A 627 10.79 26.84 -10.85
C LEU A 627 9.59 26.04 -10.41
N PHE A 628 9.82 24.92 -9.75
CA PHE A 628 8.73 24.09 -9.23
C PHE A 628 9.07 23.56 -7.84
N GLY A 629 8.03 23.27 -7.07
CA GLY A 629 8.23 22.66 -5.78
C GLY A 629 6.94 22.26 -5.11
N ASN A 630 7.09 21.40 -4.12
CA ASN A 630 6.03 21.05 -3.21
C ASN A 630 6.56 20.90 -1.78
N VAL A 631 5.66 21.02 -0.83
CA VAL A 631 5.92 20.76 0.59
C VAL A 631 4.69 20.13 1.23
N ALA A 632 4.93 19.14 2.10
CA ALA A 632 3.90 18.55 2.94
C ALA A 632 4.41 18.47 4.37
N PHE A 633 3.61 18.99 5.29
CA PHE A 633 3.79 18.84 6.74
C PHE A 633 2.62 18.03 7.29
N THR A 634 2.91 16.95 8.00
CA THR A 634 1.90 16.06 8.58
C THR A 634 2.22 15.81 10.05
N ARG A 635 1.19 15.85 10.88
CA ARG A 635 1.23 15.47 12.29
C ARG A 635 0.11 14.50 12.59
N GLY A 636 0.44 13.38 13.25
CA GLY A 636 -0.51 12.40 13.73
C GLY A 636 -0.41 12.24 15.24
N ASP A 637 -1.56 12.14 15.89
CA ASP A 637 -1.69 11.93 17.33
C ASP A 637 -2.75 10.84 17.58
N VAL A 638 -2.46 9.91 18.49
CA VAL A 638 -3.45 9.00 19.06
C VAL A 638 -4.28 9.82 20.05
N LEU A 639 -5.57 9.91 19.84
CA LEU A 639 -6.47 10.65 20.74
C LEU A 639 -6.91 9.78 21.91
N ARG A 640 -7.12 8.49 21.66
CA ARG A 640 -7.53 7.48 22.63
C ARG A 640 -7.08 6.12 22.14
N GLY A 641 -6.46 5.33 22.99
CA GLY A 641 -6.02 3.99 22.68
C GLY A 641 -5.08 3.43 23.74
N SER A 642 -4.78 2.15 23.63
CA SER A 642 -3.79 1.48 24.47
C SER A 642 -2.73 0.80 23.61
N ASN A 643 -1.54 0.59 24.13
CA ASN A 643 -0.52 -0.19 23.45
C ASN A 643 -0.99 -1.66 23.38
N PRO A 644 -1.14 -2.24 22.18
CA PRO A 644 -1.69 -3.60 22.06
C PRO A 644 -0.77 -4.69 22.65
N LEU A 645 0.50 -4.37 22.93
CA LEU A 645 1.47 -5.30 23.51
C LEU A 645 1.57 -5.17 25.03
N THR A 646 1.59 -3.92 25.56
CA THR A 646 1.81 -3.65 26.99
C THR A 646 0.53 -3.28 27.73
N GLY A 647 -0.53 -2.86 27.03
CA GLY A 647 -1.76 -2.34 27.62
C GLY A 647 -1.67 -0.89 28.09
N ASP A 648 -0.51 -0.24 27.98
CA ASP A 648 -0.31 1.15 28.41
C ASP A 648 -1.14 2.13 27.61
N SER A 649 -1.58 3.24 28.22
CA SER A 649 -2.30 4.30 27.53
C SER A 649 -1.43 4.96 26.47
N LEU A 650 -1.97 5.09 25.25
CA LEU A 650 -1.37 5.85 24.15
C LEU A 650 -2.01 7.23 23.97
N ASP A 651 -2.86 7.68 24.87
CA ASP A 651 -3.58 8.94 24.77
C ASP A 651 -2.61 10.12 24.60
N ASN A 652 -2.84 10.92 23.56
CA ASN A 652 -2.02 12.09 23.19
C ASN A 652 -0.56 11.76 22.80
N THR A 653 -0.25 10.53 22.49
CA THR A 653 1.06 10.14 21.97
C THR A 653 1.14 10.29 20.44
N PRO A 654 2.37 10.35 19.86
CA PRO A 654 2.54 10.33 18.42
C PRO A 654 1.90 9.09 17.78
N PHE A 655 1.17 9.31 16.68
CA PHE A 655 0.73 8.22 15.82
C PHE A 655 1.88 7.75 14.94
N ASP A 656 1.93 6.45 14.73
CA ASP A 656 2.90 5.74 13.94
C ASP A 656 2.93 6.20 12.47
N ASN A 657 4.05 5.98 11.79
CA ASN A 657 4.19 6.12 10.33
C ASN A 657 4.04 7.55 9.75
N ILE A 658 4.17 8.59 10.56
CA ILE A 658 4.07 9.98 10.12
C ILE A 658 5.43 10.53 9.68
N SER A 659 5.51 10.96 8.41
CA SER A 659 6.63 11.77 7.90
C SER A 659 6.34 13.26 8.16
N PRO A 660 7.06 13.92 9.08
CA PRO A 660 6.64 15.24 9.58
C PRO A 660 6.79 16.34 8.55
N LEU A 661 7.85 16.35 7.76
CA LEU A 661 8.08 17.36 6.72
C LEU A 661 8.79 16.71 5.54
N LYS A 662 8.15 16.81 4.38
CA LYS A 662 8.69 16.41 3.08
C LYS A 662 8.61 17.59 2.13
N SER A 663 9.63 17.78 1.29
CA SER A 663 9.65 18.81 0.25
C SER A 663 10.36 18.29 -0.99
N THR A 664 9.90 18.75 -2.15
CA THR A 664 10.62 18.62 -3.42
C THR A 664 10.75 20.01 -4.02
N LEU A 665 11.94 20.40 -4.37
CA LEU A 665 12.24 21.71 -4.99
C LEU A 665 13.07 21.46 -6.25
N GLY A 666 12.82 22.22 -7.31
CA GLY A 666 13.59 22.07 -8.53
C GLY A 666 13.53 23.26 -9.46
N VAL A 667 14.45 23.24 -10.40
CA VAL A 667 14.55 24.17 -11.52
C VAL A 667 14.75 23.39 -12.82
N ARG A 668 13.95 23.73 -13.82
CA ARG A 668 14.06 23.20 -15.18
C ARG A 668 14.38 24.33 -16.14
N LEU A 669 15.40 24.12 -16.94
CA LEU A 669 15.79 25.00 -18.04
C LEU A 669 15.43 24.30 -19.32
N SER A 670 14.65 24.92 -20.21
CA SER A 670 14.36 24.37 -21.54
C SER A 670 14.58 25.42 -22.63
N ASP A 671 14.86 24.95 -23.85
CA ASP A 671 14.91 25.82 -25.00
C ASP A 671 13.49 26.32 -25.36
N ALA A 672 13.41 27.39 -26.17
CA ALA A 672 12.13 28.03 -26.51
C ALA A 672 11.12 27.09 -27.22
N ARG A 673 11.56 25.94 -27.71
CA ARG A 673 10.74 24.94 -28.39
C ARG A 673 10.62 23.63 -27.58
N ASP A 674 11.14 23.61 -26.35
CA ASP A 674 11.19 22.45 -25.43
C ASP A 674 11.76 21.17 -26.09
N ARG A 675 12.76 21.34 -26.97
CA ARG A 675 13.46 20.24 -27.64
C ARG A 675 14.63 19.70 -26.83
N PHE A 676 15.15 20.52 -25.93
CA PHE A 676 16.22 20.19 -25.02
C PHE A 676 15.93 20.84 -23.65
N TRP A 677 16.13 20.08 -22.60
CA TRP A 677 15.94 20.57 -21.25
C TRP A 677 16.96 19.98 -20.28
N VAL A 678 17.23 20.72 -19.21
CA VAL A 678 18.00 20.29 -18.04
C VAL A 678 17.17 20.59 -16.80
N GLU A 679 17.01 19.59 -15.95
CA GLU A 679 16.30 19.72 -14.68
C GLU A 679 17.20 19.34 -13.52
N TYR A 680 17.30 20.21 -12.52
CA TYR A 680 17.87 19.90 -11.21
C TYR A 680 16.77 19.95 -10.16
N GLY A 681 16.68 18.90 -9.33
CA GLY A 681 15.71 18.79 -8.26
C GLY A 681 16.30 18.17 -7.00
N ALA A 682 15.73 18.54 -5.85
CA ALA A 682 16.08 17.96 -4.56
C ALA A 682 14.82 17.51 -3.83
N ARG A 683 14.77 16.27 -3.37
CA ARG A 683 13.77 15.76 -2.45
C ARG A 683 14.37 15.71 -1.06
N LEU A 684 13.69 16.38 -0.13
CA LEU A 684 14.12 16.59 1.24
C LEU A 684 13.09 15.95 2.18
N GLN A 685 13.55 15.27 3.21
CA GLN A 685 12.73 14.81 4.31
C GLN A 685 13.40 15.17 5.62
N LYS A 686 12.65 15.84 6.52
CA LYS A 686 13.16 16.20 7.84
C LYS A 686 13.28 14.93 8.72
N LYS A 687 14.19 14.97 9.68
CA LYS A 687 14.31 14.03 10.78
C LYS A 687 12.95 13.80 11.47
N VAL A 688 12.61 12.56 11.76
CA VAL A 688 11.44 12.19 12.56
C VAL A 688 11.86 12.20 14.03
N GLU A 689 11.36 13.17 14.80
CA GLU A 689 11.66 13.35 16.22
C GLU A 689 10.53 12.86 17.14
N ARG A 690 9.35 12.59 16.56
CA ARG A 690 8.17 12.10 17.27
C ARG A 690 7.93 10.65 16.89
N VAL A 691 8.60 9.75 17.59
CA VAL A 691 8.46 8.30 17.39
C VAL A 691 7.28 7.79 18.25
N ALA A 692 6.44 6.94 17.68
CA ALA A 692 5.32 6.35 18.40
C ALA A 692 5.80 5.36 19.46
N PRO A 693 5.20 5.32 20.67
CA PRO A 693 5.54 4.34 21.70
C PRO A 693 5.44 2.90 21.20
N THR A 694 4.46 2.58 20.37
CA THR A 694 4.29 1.25 19.74
C THR A 694 5.48 0.79 18.90
N LEU A 695 6.29 1.71 18.38
CA LEU A 695 7.54 1.40 17.67
C LEU A 695 8.71 1.20 18.66
N ILE A 696 8.74 1.99 19.73
CA ILE A 696 9.78 1.92 20.75
C ILE A 696 9.67 0.61 21.53
N ASP A 697 8.45 0.22 21.89
CA ASP A 697 8.16 -0.99 22.66
C ASP A 697 8.13 -2.27 21.82
N SER A 698 8.34 -2.17 20.51
CA SER A 698 8.40 -3.35 19.65
C SER A 698 9.64 -4.18 19.99
N PRO A 699 9.52 -5.46 20.36
CA PRO A 699 10.65 -6.33 20.66
C PRO A 699 11.64 -6.48 19.51
N TYR A 700 11.21 -6.14 18.27
CA TYR A 700 12.08 -6.09 17.09
C TYR A 700 12.84 -4.77 16.93
N LEU A 701 12.46 -3.72 17.64
CA LEU A 701 13.02 -2.37 17.55
C LEU A 701 13.61 -1.85 18.86
N ILE A 702 13.40 -2.57 19.96
CA ILE A 702 13.93 -2.25 21.31
C ILE A 702 15.46 -2.06 21.30
N ALA A 703 16.13 -2.76 20.42
CA ALA A 703 17.55 -2.63 20.24
C ALA A 703 18.00 -1.22 19.86
N GLN A 704 17.08 -0.32 19.64
CA GLN A 704 17.41 0.93 19.01
C GLN A 704 16.94 2.04 19.89
N ASP A 705 17.87 2.84 20.36
CA ASP A 705 17.60 4.15 20.90
C ASP A 705 17.01 5.03 19.79
N LEU A 706 15.91 4.52 19.17
CA LEU A 706 15.19 5.14 18.04
C LEU A 706 14.31 6.29 18.53
N LEU A 707 14.89 7.17 19.34
CA LEU A 707 14.26 8.44 19.67
C LEU A 707 14.05 9.32 18.44
N SER A 708 14.67 8.97 17.32
CA SER A 708 14.53 9.70 16.07
C SER A 708 15.00 8.88 14.84
N LEU A 709 14.43 9.18 13.67
CA LEU A 709 14.91 8.70 12.38
C LEU A 709 15.53 9.86 11.61
N ASP A 710 16.73 9.68 11.06
CA ASP A 710 17.44 10.72 10.35
C ASP A 710 16.68 11.19 9.10
N GLY A 711 16.83 12.49 8.84
CA GLY A 711 16.38 13.10 7.60
C GLY A 711 17.31 12.77 6.45
N PHE A 712 16.84 12.99 5.23
CA PHE A 712 17.64 12.79 4.03
C PHE A 712 17.40 13.85 2.96
N ALA A 713 18.36 13.98 2.06
CA ALA A 713 18.28 14.79 0.85
C ALA A 713 18.70 13.93 -0.36
N ILE A 714 17.80 13.76 -1.33
CA ILE A 714 18.09 13.08 -2.59
C ILE A 714 18.10 14.15 -3.68
N GLN A 715 19.24 14.30 -4.33
CA GLN A 715 19.42 15.23 -5.44
C GLN A 715 19.32 14.48 -6.78
N ARG A 716 18.77 15.14 -7.77
CA ARG A 716 18.58 14.60 -9.11
C ARG A 716 19.00 15.65 -10.14
N LEU A 717 19.79 15.22 -11.12
CA LEU A 717 20.03 15.94 -12.36
C LEU A 717 19.48 15.10 -13.51
N ALA A 718 18.68 15.72 -14.37
CA ALA A 718 18.13 15.08 -15.55
C ALA A 718 18.33 15.96 -16.78
N ILE A 719 18.50 15.32 -17.93
CA ILE A 719 18.70 15.97 -19.24
C ILE A 719 17.80 15.24 -20.24
N GLY A 720 17.13 15.94 -21.08
CA GLY A 720 16.29 15.36 -22.12
C GLY A 720 16.17 16.22 -23.37
#